data_38ece8bb06309bb4737c29e4547c6307
#
_entry.id   38ece8bb06309bb4737c29e4547c6307
#
_cell.length_a   1.000
_cell.length_b   1.000
_cell.length_c   1.000
_cell.angle_alpha   90.00
_cell.angle_beta   90.00
_cell.angle_gamma   90.00
#
_symmetry.space_group_name_H-M   'P 1'
#
loop_
_entity.id
_entity.type
_entity.pdbx_description
1 polymer ?
#
loop_
_entity_poly.entity_id
_entity_poly.type
_entity_poly.pdbx_seq_one_letter_code
_entity_poly.pdbx_strand_id
1 'polypeptide(L)'
;MGETEEDNVGKLFENLVQASSCKGTLQAFNVLCRKLDLDPLENSTFYSNLKAKVTSWKAKALWSKLDKRMSHKEYKKGQACAGTKCLIIGGGPCGLRTAIELTLMGAKVVVIEKRDSFSRNNVLHLWPFTIHDLRGLGAKKFYGKFCAGAIDHISIQQLQLILLKVALIVGVEFHINVEFVKLLEPPEDQENEGLGWRAAIRPADHPVANFEFDVIIGADGRRNTLDGFKRKEFRGKLAIAITANFINRNTTAEAKVEEISGVAFIFNQKFFLDLKEETGIDLENIVYYRDNTHYFVMTAKKQSLLDKGVVINDYVDTQMLLSSENVNQEALLCYAREAADFGTNYQLPTLDFAMNHCGQPDVAMFDFTSMYASENAALVRERFGHQLLVALVGDSLLEPFWPMGTGCARGFLAAFDTAWMVKSWAQGRTVLEVLAERESIYRLLPQTTPENIAKNFDQYTIDPGTRYPNLNSSCVRPHQVRHLYISGEVSCSLERAASIRRPVNLCRRESEIRPARLLTWCQKQTEGYKNVTITDLTSSWLSGIAFCALIHRFKPQLIDFDSLNEEDHAANLQLAFDISEREFGIRPFTSGKELCNGQELDKTKMNTYLSKFYELFRGTPLPGGSVRRAFPQSNDKCHSCDRRVYMVERICAEGLYFHRECFRCSTCSSTLRQGAHAFDSEKGKLYCKLHFDQRNSGTNLRRNFSLRSNRSGAEVQQKPVTDEESSSVADPQSQSTGTFCSFVRNRMKWPLSVTRSVCNAPWYLSNCVRSATQAFVCHLRDNAQDYAFLYELLSMSVPMLLVFQEVLVQMYTEAVPEGPSPLQPLLQWLQDQIGHRLI
;
A
#
# COMPACT_ATOMS: atom_id res chain seq x y z
N MET A 1 21.53 -27.22 49.24
CA MET A 1 20.68 -27.98 48.32
C MET A 1 21.36 -27.94 46.97
N GLY A 2 21.85 -29.06 46.45
CA GLY A 2 22.48 -29.11 45.12
C GLY A 2 21.46 -28.76 44.05
N GLU A 3 21.80 -27.83 43.17
CA GLU A 3 21.00 -27.56 41.95
C GLU A 3 20.87 -28.84 41.14
N THR A 4 19.65 -29.22 40.79
CA THR A 4 19.46 -30.41 39.96
C THR A 4 19.96 -30.11 38.51
N GLU A 5 20.38 -31.10 37.79
CA GLU A 5 20.88 -30.95 36.43
C GLU A 5 19.78 -30.29 35.49
N GLU A 6 18.51 -30.57 35.80
CA GLU A 6 17.35 -29.92 35.12
C GLU A 6 17.25 -28.42 35.42
N ASP A 7 17.56 -27.99 36.65
CA ASP A 7 17.56 -26.57 37.00
C ASP A 7 18.65 -25.81 36.26
N ASN A 8 19.81 -26.43 36.05
CA ASN A 8 20.91 -25.81 35.30
C ASN A 8 20.58 -25.69 33.78
N VAL A 9 19.97 -26.69 33.17
CA VAL A 9 19.51 -26.65 31.78
C VAL A 9 18.41 -25.60 31.61
N GLY A 10 17.47 -25.51 32.56
CA GLY A 10 16.44 -24.50 32.62
C GLY A 10 17.01 -23.06 32.65
N LYS A 11 18.06 -22.81 33.44
CA LYS A 11 18.76 -21.55 33.50
C LYS A 11 19.46 -21.19 32.18
N LEU A 12 20.13 -22.15 31.56
CA LEU A 12 20.78 -21.91 30.25
C LEU A 12 19.77 -21.56 29.16
N PHE A 13 18.63 -22.23 29.16
CA PHE A 13 17.54 -21.87 28.23
C PHE A 13 16.97 -20.47 28.54
N GLU A 14 16.83 -20.11 29.80
CA GLU A 14 16.38 -18.76 30.18
C GLU A 14 17.38 -17.68 29.76
N ASN A 15 18.70 -17.95 29.84
CA ASN A 15 19.74 -17.05 29.35
C ASN A 15 19.58 -16.79 27.83
N LEU A 16 19.27 -17.83 27.05
CA LEU A 16 18.96 -17.66 25.62
C LEU A 16 17.70 -16.78 25.42
N VAL A 17 16.65 -17.04 26.22
CA VAL A 17 15.38 -16.27 26.14
C VAL A 17 15.61 -14.80 26.48
N GLN A 18 16.42 -14.49 27.48
CA GLN A 18 16.68 -13.14 27.99
C GLN A 18 17.77 -12.37 27.23
N ALA A 19 18.56 -13.04 26.39
CA ALA A 19 19.62 -12.39 25.64
C ALA A 19 19.08 -11.17 24.85
N SER A 20 19.76 -10.03 24.97
CA SER A 20 19.32 -8.74 24.42
C SER A 20 20.13 -8.27 23.21
N SER A 21 21.11 -9.05 22.77
CA SER A 21 21.93 -8.74 21.59
C SER A 21 22.09 -9.97 20.67
N CYS A 22 22.41 -9.73 19.41
CA CYS A 22 22.64 -10.80 18.44
C CYS A 22 23.77 -11.74 18.89
N LYS A 23 24.94 -11.19 19.20
CA LYS A 23 26.11 -11.97 19.68
C LYS A 23 25.80 -12.72 20.98
N GLY A 24 25.13 -12.06 21.93
CA GLY A 24 24.73 -12.68 23.18
C GLY A 24 23.74 -13.83 22.99
N THR A 25 22.82 -13.70 22.04
CA THR A 25 21.88 -14.77 21.66
C THR A 25 22.59 -15.99 21.07
N LEU A 26 23.52 -15.76 20.14
CA LEU A 26 24.32 -16.85 19.53
C LEU A 26 25.21 -17.53 20.56
N GLN A 27 25.85 -16.75 21.45
CA GLN A 27 26.67 -17.29 22.53
C GLN A 27 25.86 -18.13 23.50
N ALA A 28 24.72 -17.65 23.97
CA ALA A 28 23.83 -18.38 24.87
C ALA A 28 23.31 -19.66 24.24
N PHE A 29 22.97 -19.65 22.93
CA PHE A 29 22.55 -20.80 22.18
C PHE A 29 23.68 -21.85 22.08
N ASN A 30 24.89 -21.42 21.71
CA ASN A 30 26.04 -22.32 21.60
C ASN A 30 26.40 -22.98 22.96
N VAL A 31 26.32 -22.22 24.08
CA VAL A 31 26.53 -22.77 25.42
C VAL A 31 25.48 -23.83 25.77
N LEU A 32 24.20 -23.54 25.44
CA LEU A 32 23.09 -24.48 25.64
C LEU A 32 23.29 -25.76 24.83
N CYS A 33 23.63 -25.68 23.56
CA CYS A 33 23.84 -26.82 22.66
C CYS A 33 25.01 -27.67 23.15
N ARG A 34 26.16 -27.07 23.52
CA ARG A 34 27.32 -27.81 24.07
C ARG A 34 26.98 -28.54 25.37
N LYS A 35 26.25 -27.89 26.30
CA LYS A 35 25.88 -28.54 27.57
C LYS A 35 24.91 -29.69 27.35
N LEU A 36 24.08 -29.63 26.33
CA LEU A 36 23.11 -30.66 26.00
C LEU A 36 23.66 -31.72 25.03
N ASP A 37 24.93 -31.59 24.59
CA ASP A 37 25.50 -32.44 23.55
C ASP A 37 24.55 -32.57 22.34
N LEU A 38 24.27 -31.38 21.73
CA LEU A 38 23.43 -31.25 20.55
C LEU A 38 24.23 -30.59 19.43
N ASP A 39 24.16 -31.19 18.24
CA ASP A 39 24.68 -30.58 17.02
C ASP A 39 23.57 -29.81 16.29
N PRO A 40 23.62 -28.46 16.19
CA PRO A 40 22.66 -27.67 15.45
C PRO A 40 22.65 -27.96 13.94
N LEU A 41 23.70 -28.58 13.40
CA LEU A 41 23.80 -28.94 11.98
C LEU A 41 22.98 -30.17 11.59
N GLU A 42 22.61 -31.00 12.59
CA GLU A 42 21.69 -32.14 12.40
C GLU A 42 20.22 -31.69 12.29
N ASN A 43 19.89 -31.00 11.23
CA ASN A 43 18.59 -30.35 11.02
C ASN A 43 17.37 -31.22 11.30
N SER A 44 17.41 -32.51 10.92
CA SER A 44 16.25 -33.42 11.01
C SER A 44 15.87 -33.81 12.43
N THR A 45 16.82 -33.87 13.36
CA THR A 45 16.64 -34.37 14.74
C THR A 45 16.81 -33.27 15.79
N PHE A 46 17.48 -32.18 15.43
CA PHE A 46 17.87 -31.11 16.37
C PHE A 46 16.69 -30.59 17.21
N TYR A 47 15.60 -30.16 16.57
CA TYR A 47 14.44 -29.63 17.29
C TYR A 47 13.84 -30.67 18.27
N SER A 48 13.69 -31.90 17.82
CA SER A 48 13.14 -32.98 18.65
C SER A 48 14.04 -33.30 19.86
N ASN A 49 15.36 -33.32 19.65
CA ASN A 49 16.34 -33.55 20.68
C ASN A 49 16.41 -32.40 21.69
N LEU A 50 16.42 -31.17 21.21
CA LEU A 50 16.37 -29.95 22.07
C LEU A 50 15.10 -29.97 22.94
N LYS A 51 13.96 -30.23 22.33
CA LYS A 51 12.66 -30.29 23.01
C LYS A 51 12.64 -31.38 24.10
N ALA A 52 13.23 -32.55 23.83
CA ALA A 52 13.30 -33.65 24.77
C ALA A 52 14.17 -33.32 25.99
N LYS A 53 15.28 -32.60 25.78
CA LYS A 53 16.25 -32.25 26.83
C LYS A 53 15.87 -30.99 27.64
N VAL A 54 15.07 -30.06 27.08
CA VAL A 54 14.65 -28.80 27.74
C VAL A 54 13.18 -28.90 28.18
N THR A 55 12.95 -29.32 29.41
CA THR A 55 11.62 -29.70 29.95
C THR A 55 10.96 -28.65 30.82
N SER A 56 11.59 -27.47 31.03
CA SER A 56 11.04 -26.41 31.85
C SER A 56 9.64 -26.00 31.40
N TRP A 57 8.77 -25.57 32.35
CA TRP A 57 7.39 -25.16 32.01
C TRP A 57 7.30 -24.04 30.99
N LYS A 58 8.27 -23.11 31.03
CA LYS A 58 8.37 -22.02 30.06
C LYS A 58 8.68 -22.53 28.64
N ALA A 59 9.61 -23.49 28.55
CA ALA A 59 9.95 -24.14 27.29
C ALA A 59 8.79 -24.99 26.78
N LYS A 60 8.12 -25.79 27.63
CA LYS A 60 6.93 -26.59 27.25
C LYS A 60 5.84 -25.72 26.62
N ALA A 61 5.60 -24.51 27.13
CA ALA A 61 4.65 -23.58 26.55
C ALA A 61 5.07 -23.04 25.16
N LEU A 62 6.36 -22.96 24.86
CA LEU A 62 6.88 -22.62 23.53
C LEU A 62 6.77 -23.82 22.59
N TRP A 63 7.17 -25.02 23.04
CA TRP A 63 7.06 -26.25 22.25
C TRP A 63 5.63 -26.49 21.77
N SER A 64 4.65 -26.32 22.66
CA SER A 64 3.23 -26.47 22.32
C SER A 64 2.80 -25.56 21.16
N LYS A 65 3.31 -24.33 21.08
CA LYS A 65 3.01 -23.41 19.98
C LYS A 65 3.66 -23.82 18.66
N LEU A 66 4.95 -24.17 18.70
CA LEU A 66 5.69 -24.59 17.52
C LEU A 66 5.15 -25.94 16.97
N ASP A 67 4.88 -26.89 17.87
CA ASP A 67 4.27 -28.17 17.49
C ASP A 67 2.90 -28.02 16.87
N LYS A 68 2.05 -27.12 17.44
CA LYS A 68 0.74 -26.79 16.85
C LYS A 68 0.89 -26.31 15.41
N ARG A 69 1.92 -25.49 15.12
CA ARG A 69 2.18 -25.01 13.77
C ARG A 69 2.62 -26.14 12.85
N MET A 70 3.60 -26.93 13.27
CA MET A 70 4.14 -28.07 12.50
C MET A 70 3.10 -29.18 12.27
N SER A 71 2.08 -29.30 13.15
CA SER A 71 1.00 -30.29 13.00
C SER A 71 0.01 -29.94 11.89
N HIS A 72 0.04 -28.72 11.36
CA HIS A 72 -0.84 -28.32 10.26
C HIS A 72 -0.55 -29.15 9.00
N LYS A 73 -1.59 -29.56 8.28
CA LYS A 73 -1.52 -30.48 7.12
C LYS A 73 -0.49 -30.08 6.07
N GLU A 74 -0.33 -28.76 5.85
CA GLU A 74 0.58 -28.24 4.80
C GLU A 74 2.07 -28.46 5.11
N TYR A 75 2.43 -28.67 6.38
CA TYR A 75 3.82 -28.95 6.81
C TYR A 75 4.18 -30.44 6.72
N LYS A 76 3.20 -31.32 6.50
CA LYS A 76 3.41 -32.79 6.46
C LYS A 76 4.26 -33.30 7.64
N LYS A 77 3.97 -32.79 8.85
CA LYS A 77 4.74 -33.09 10.07
C LYS A 77 6.24 -32.76 9.95
N GLY A 78 6.58 -31.63 9.29
CA GLY A 78 7.96 -31.21 9.08
C GLY A 78 8.69 -31.93 7.94
N GLN A 79 7.95 -32.55 7.00
CA GLN A 79 8.53 -33.27 5.86
C GLN A 79 8.17 -32.65 4.50
N ALA A 80 7.50 -31.52 4.49
CA ALA A 80 7.00 -30.90 3.25
C ALA A 80 8.12 -30.42 2.31
N CYS A 81 9.28 -30.05 2.87
CA CYS A 81 10.48 -29.59 2.14
C CYS A 81 11.72 -30.43 2.51
N ALA A 82 11.53 -31.71 2.97
CA ALA A 82 12.66 -32.57 3.32
C ALA A 82 13.61 -32.73 2.12
N GLY A 83 14.92 -32.69 2.40
CA GLY A 83 15.97 -32.77 1.37
C GLY A 83 16.27 -31.48 0.63
N THR A 84 15.46 -30.41 0.79
CA THR A 84 15.70 -29.11 0.14
C THR A 84 16.69 -28.28 0.95
N LYS A 85 17.73 -27.78 0.29
CA LYS A 85 18.76 -26.91 0.88
C LYS A 85 18.53 -25.46 0.45
N CYS A 86 18.42 -24.55 1.43
CA CYS A 86 18.11 -23.14 1.18
C CYS A 86 19.18 -22.22 1.75
N LEU A 87 19.69 -21.29 0.93
CA LEU A 87 20.51 -20.17 1.39
C LEU A 87 19.68 -18.89 1.40
N ILE A 88 19.68 -18.15 2.52
CA ILE A 88 18.99 -16.84 2.67
C ILE A 88 20.02 -15.75 2.88
N ILE A 89 19.98 -14.71 2.05
CA ILE A 89 20.86 -13.56 2.11
C ILE A 89 20.16 -12.46 2.92
N GLY A 90 20.63 -12.24 4.15
CA GLY A 90 20.14 -11.19 5.05
C GLY A 90 19.31 -11.72 6.23
N GLY A 91 19.78 -11.45 7.45
CA GLY A 91 19.14 -11.74 8.72
C GLY A 91 18.12 -10.70 9.18
N GLY A 92 17.48 -10.00 8.22
CA GLY A 92 16.38 -9.09 8.52
C GLY A 92 15.11 -9.83 8.94
N PRO A 93 14.05 -9.10 9.42
CA PRO A 93 12.82 -9.75 9.88
C PRO A 93 12.19 -10.69 8.84
N CYS A 94 12.21 -10.30 7.56
CA CYS A 94 11.63 -11.11 6.48
C CYS A 94 12.47 -12.35 6.17
N GLY A 95 13.81 -12.22 6.16
CA GLY A 95 14.72 -13.34 5.96
C GLY A 95 14.59 -14.38 7.08
N LEU A 96 14.66 -13.95 8.34
CA LEU A 96 14.48 -14.82 9.51
C LEU A 96 13.07 -15.45 9.53
N ARG A 97 12.03 -14.69 9.17
CA ARG A 97 10.68 -15.24 9.14
C ARG A 97 10.52 -16.31 8.07
N THR A 98 11.13 -16.11 6.90
CA THR A 98 11.19 -17.11 5.82
C THR A 98 11.97 -18.35 6.27
N ALA A 99 13.13 -18.15 6.91
CA ALA A 99 13.96 -19.23 7.44
C ALA A 99 13.20 -20.14 8.41
N ILE A 100 12.51 -19.53 9.38
CA ILE A 100 11.70 -20.27 10.36
C ILE A 100 10.66 -21.14 9.65
N GLU A 101 9.94 -20.57 8.68
CA GLU A 101 8.87 -21.29 7.99
C GLU A 101 9.38 -22.48 7.19
N LEU A 102 10.48 -22.29 6.44
CA LEU A 102 11.11 -23.34 5.64
C LEU A 102 11.66 -24.47 6.53
N THR A 103 12.30 -24.12 7.66
CA THR A 103 12.83 -25.11 8.61
C THR A 103 11.72 -25.90 9.28
N LEU A 104 10.59 -25.26 9.65
CA LEU A 104 9.42 -25.98 10.17
C LEU A 104 8.81 -26.95 9.15
N MET A 105 9.06 -26.76 7.85
CA MET A 105 8.69 -27.69 6.78
C MET A 105 9.77 -28.74 6.48
N GLY A 106 10.91 -28.73 7.18
CA GLY A 106 11.99 -29.73 7.05
C GLY A 106 13.10 -29.37 6.07
N ALA A 107 13.14 -28.17 5.53
CA ALA A 107 14.28 -27.73 4.72
C ALA A 107 15.53 -27.50 5.60
N LYS A 108 16.73 -27.77 5.06
CA LYS A 108 17.98 -27.28 5.65
C LYS A 108 18.17 -25.82 5.24
N VAL A 109 18.18 -24.91 6.22
CA VAL A 109 18.22 -23.46 5.96
C VAL A 109 19.47 -22.86 6.59
N VAL A 110 20.24 -22.17 5.74
CA VAL A 110 21.40 -21.37 6.15
C VAL A 110 21.09 -19.89 5.88
N VAL A 111 21.26 -19.05 6.89
CA VAL A 111 21.08 -17.60 6.79
C VAL A 111 22.45 -16.93 6.98
N ILE A 112 22.82 -16.06 6.07
CA ILE A 112 24.01 -15.21 6.19
C ILE A 112 23.63 -13.76 6.40
N GLU A 113 24.28 -13.11 7.37
CA GLU A 113 24.10 -11.70 7.66
C GLU A 113 25.47 -10.97 7.61
N LYS A 114 25.54 -9.92 6.82
CA LYS A 114 26.75 -9.13 6.64
C LYS A 114 27.22 -8.42 7.92
N ARG A 115 26.27 -8.01 8.77
CA ARG A 115 26.56 -7.31 10.01
C ARG A 115 26.77 -8.28 11.16
N ASP A 116 27.46 -7.82 12.17
CA ASP A 116 27.69 -8.56 13.41
C ASP A 116 26.65 -8.29 14.50
N SER A 117 25.77 -7.31 14.24
CA SER A 117 24.81 -6.83 15.22
C SER A 117 23.53 -6.35 14.58
N PHE A 118 22.45 -6.36 15.35
CA PHE A 118 21.19 -5.75 14.99
C PHE A 118 21.16 -4.32 15.57
N SER A 119 21.27 -3.33 14.70
CA SER A 119 21.44 -1.92 15.09
C SER A 119 20.33 -0.99 14.61
N ARG A 120 19.25 -1.54 14.04
CA ARG A 120 18.14 -0.72 13.53
C ARG A 120 17.14 -0.43 14.65
N ASN A 121 17.11 0.85 15.09
CA ASN A 121 16.22 1.30 16.14
C ASN A 121 14.81 1.70 15.65
N ASN A 122 14.64 1.86 14.33
CA ASN A 122 13.34 2.22 13.76
C ASN A 122 12.23 1.28 14.25
N VAL A 123 11.10 1.85 14.62
CA VAL A 123 9.94 1.11 15.12
C VAL A 123 8.99 0.79 13.97
N LEU A 124 8.51 -0.44 13.94
CA LEU A 124 7.55 -0.93 12.98
C LEU A 124 6.15 -0.94 13.58
N HIS A 125 5.17 -0.46 12.84
CA HIS A 125 3.76 -0.72 13.14
C HIS A 125 3.39 -2.13 12.68
N LEU A 126 2.72 -2.89 13.54
CA LEU A 126 2.35 -4.27 13.29
C LEU A 126 0.85 -4.40 13.01
N TRP A 127 0.52 -5.01 11.89
CA TRP A 127 -0.87 -5.35 11.59
C TRP A 127 -1.34 -6.53 12.46
N PRO A 128 -2.64 -6.66 12.73
CA PRO A 128 -3.19 -7.69 13.62
C PRO A 128 -2.74 -9.11 13.28
N PHE A 129 -2.70 -9.48 11.99
CA PHE A 129 -2.25 -10.81 11.59
C PHE A 129 -0.76 -11.05 11.90
N THR A 130 0.10 -10.03 11.77
CA THR A 130 1.53 -10.13 12.11
C THR A 130 1.70 -10.35 13.62
N ILE A 131 0.93 -9.65 14.44
CA ILE A 131 0.90 -9.83 15.89
C ILE A 131 0.46 -11.25 16.24
N HIS A 132 -0.59 -11.75 15.60
CA HIS A 132 -1.08 -13.11 15.78
C HIS A 132 -0.03 -14.16 15.40
N ASP A 133 0.62 -14.00 14.24
CA ASP A 133 1.71 -14.88 13.79
C ASP A 133 2.87 -14.90 14.77
N LEU A 134 3.38 -13.76 15.21
CA LEU A 134 4.45 -13.64 16.18
C LEU A 134 4.07 -14.24 17.54
N ARG A 135 2.85 -14.07 18.00
CA ARG A 135 2.34 -14.73 19.21
C ARG A 135 2.32 -16.24 19.05
N GLY A 136 1.99 -16.73 17.85
CA GLY A 136 2.08 -18.17 17.49
C GLY A 136 3.50 -18.72 17.52
N LEU A 137 4.51 -17.90 17.23
CA LEU A 137 5.92 -18.21 17.34
C LEU A 137 6.49 -18.04 18.77
N GLY A 138 5.69 -17.62 19.73
CA GLY A 138 6.11 -17.42 21.13
C GLY A 138 6.74 -16.09 21.43
N ALA A 139 6.54 -15.04 20.63
CA ALA A 139 7.14 -13.72 20.79
C ALA A 139 7.05 -13.16 22.23
N LYS A 140 5.92 -13.35 22.92
CA LYS A 140 5.76 -12.90 24.31
C LYS A 140 6.73 -13.56 25.29
N LYS A 141 7.26 -14.74 24.98
CA LYS A 141 8.24 -15.44 25.82
C LYS A 141 9.62 -14.80 25.72
N PHE A 142 9.96 -14.26 24.54
CA PHE A 142 11.26 -13.64 24.26
C PHE A 142 11.24 -12.13 24.52
N TYR A 143 10.06 -11.51 24.54
CA TYR A 143 9.90 -10.09 24.82
C TYR A 143 8.63 -9.87 25.64
N GLY A 144 8.79 -9.74 26.95
CA GLY A 144 7.68 -9.73 27.92
C GLY A 144 6.65 -8.61 27.69
N LYS A 145 7.08 -7.48 27.12
CA LYS A 145 6.21 -6.34 26.78
C LYS A 145 5.49 -6.50 25.44
N PHE A 146 5.81 -7.53 24.65
CA PHE A 146 5.29 -7.71 23.31
C PHE A 146 3.76 -7.73 23.29
N CYS A 147 3.16 -6.76 22.59
CA CYS A 147 1.71 -6.58 22.45
C CYS A 147 0.96 -6.66 23.80
N ALA A 148 1.52 -6.07 24.85
CA ALA A 148 0.86 -5.88 26.14
C ALA A 148 -0.06 -4.63 26.03
N GLY A 149 -1.37 -4.82 26.20
CA GLY A 149 -2.35 -3.76 26.00
C GLY A 149 -2.58 -3.45 24.51
N ALA A 150 -2.73 -2.18 24.16
CA ALA A 150 -2.93 -1.68 22.80
C ALA A 150 -1.62 -1.51 21.99
N ILE A 151 -0.48 -2.01 22.50
CA ILE A 151 0.81 -1.86 21.80
C ILE A 151 0.83 -2.75 20.56
N ASP A 152 0.89 -2.12 19.41
CA ASP A 152 0.94 -2.74 18.09
C ASP A 152 2.23 -2.38 17.33
N HIS A 153 3.29 -2.02 18.04
CA HIS A 153 4.58 -1.63 17.49
C HIS A 153 5.75 -2.32 18.20
N ILE A 154 6.87 -2.44 17.48
CA ILE A 154 8.13 -3.02 17.96
C ILE A 154 9.29 -2.47 17.14
N SER A 155 10.46 -2.25 17.77
CA SER A 155 11.66 -1.90 17.02
C SER A 155 12.15 -3.06 16.15
N ILE A 156 12.75 -2.72 15.00
CA ILE A 156 13.31 -3.73 14.07
C ILE A 156 14.32 -4.62 14.79
N GLN A 157 15.17 -4.04 15.63
CA GLN A 157 16.15 -4.76 16.44
C GLN A 157 15.50 -5.82 17.33
N GLN A 158 14.45 -5.47 18.07
CA GLN A 158 13.75 -6.41 18.96
C GLN A 158 13.04 -7.51 18.17
N LEU A 159 12.42 -7.15 17.04
CA LEU A 159 11.80 -8.13 16.18
C LEU A 159 12.82 -9.13 15.61
N GLN A 160 13.99 -8.65 15.18
CA GLN A 160 15.08 -9.52 14.74
C GLN A 160 15.56 -10.47 15.84
N LEU A 161 15.71 -9.97 17.08
CA LEU A 161 16.11 -10.81 18.21
C LEU A 161 15.09 -11.89 18.53
N ILE A 162 13.80 -11.57 18.53
CA ILE A 162 12.73 -12.55 18.72
C ILE A 162 12.82 -13.64 17.63
N LEU A 163 12.88 -13.24 16.37
CA LEU A 163 12.90 -14.16 15.23
C LEU A 163 14.20 -14.97 15.20
N LEU A 164 15.36 -14.40 15.55
CA LEU A 164 16.62 -15.13 15.66
C LEU A 164 16.53 -16.25 16.69
N LYS A 165 15.99 -15.96 17.89
CA LYS A 165 15.82 -16.98 18.95
C LYS A 165 14.93 -18.13 18.47
N VAL A 166 13.83 -17.82 17.82
CA VAL A 166 12.95 -18.85 17.24
C VAL A 166 13.67 -19.62 16.14
N ALA A 167 14.38 -18.93 15.24
CA ALA A 167 15.14 -19.56 14.14
C ALA A 167 16.18 -20.56 14.66
N LEU A 168 16.97 -20.18 15.65
CA LEU A 168 17.97 -21.04 16.28
C LEU A 168 17.31 -22.28 16.94
N ILE A 169 16.22 -22.07 17.66
CA ILE A 169 15.49 -23.13 18.37
C ILE A 169 14.94 -24.20 17.39
N VAL A 170 14.47 -23.77 16.20
CA VAL A 170 13.93 -24.71 15.21
C VAL A 170 15.02 -25.34 14.33
N GLY A 171 16.29 -24.89 14.44
CA GLY A 171 17.43 -25.50 13.74
C GLY A 171 17.89 -24.74 12.49
N VAL A 172 17.62 -23.44 12.40
CA VAL A 172 18.21 -22.58 11.36
C VAL A 172 19.69 -22.36 11.67
N GLU A 173 20.55 -22.60 10.68
CA GLU A 173 21.97 -22.25 10.74
C GLU A 173 22.14 -20.75 10.43
N PHE A 174 22.71 -19.96 11.35
CA PHE A 174 22.79 -18.51 11.23
C PHE A 174 24.21 -18.00 11.41
N HIS A 175 24.72 -17.26 10.42
CA HIS A 175 26.07 -16.72 10.39
C HIS A 175 26.07 -15.20 10.27
N ILE A 176 26.80 -14.55 11.19
CA ILE A 176 27.07 -13.10 11.16
C ILE A 176 28.43 -12.82 10.51
N ASN A 177 28.64 -11.59 10.05
CA ASN A 177 29.86 -11.16 9.36
C ASN A 177 30.13 -11.95 8.06
N VAL A 178 29.09 -12.45 7.43
CA VAL A 178 29.19 -13.16 6.16
C VAL A 178 28.43 -12.38 5.07
N GLU A 179 29.19 -11.86 4.11
CA GLU A 179 28.65 -11.08 3.00
C GLU A 179 28.55 -11.94 1.74
N PHE A 180 27.37 -11.96 1.13
CA PHE A 180 27.18 -12.54 -0.21
C PHE A 180 27.83 -11.64 -1.26
N VAL A 181 28.60 -12.24 -2.17
CA VAL A 181 29.30 -11.54 -3.26
C VAL A 181 28.61 -11.83 -4.60
N LYS A 182 28.50 -13.11 -4.97
CA LYS A 182 27.85 -13.57 -6.20
C LYS A 182 27.49 -15.05 -6.14
N LEU A 183 26.64 -15.49 -7.06
CA LEU A 183 26.41 -16.90 -7.30
C LEU A 183 27.61 -17.56 -7.98
N LEU A 184 27.91 -18.77 -7.59
CA LEU A 184 28.86 -19.65 -8.27
C LEU A 184 28.06 -20.73 -9.00
N GLU A 185 28.21 -20.75 -10.32
CA GLU A 185 27.59 -21.77 -11.16
C GLU A 185 28.25 -23.15 -10.91
N PRO A 186 27.50 -24.25 -11.06
CA PRO A 186 28.06 -25.58 -11.11
C PRO A 186 29.20 -25.65 -12.14
N PRO A 187 30.30 -26.37 -11.86
CA PRO A 187 31.39 -26.52 -12.82
C PRO A 187 30.92 -27.28 -14.06
N GLU A 188 31.63 -27.10 -15.18
CA GLU A 188 31.33 -27.78 -16.43
C GLU A 188 31.65 -29.29 -16.34
N ASP A 189 32.74 -29.62 -15.64
CA ASP A 189 33.16 -31.02 -15.38
C ASP A 189 32.36 -31.62 -14.21
N GLN A 190 31.18 -32.13 -14.53
CA GLN A 190 30.32 -32.81 -13.56
C GLN A 190 30.72 -34.24 -13.25
N GLU A 191 31.50 -34.89 -14.12
CA GLU A 191 31.93 -36.29 -13.91
C GLU A 191 32.94 -36.43 -12.77
N ASN A 192 33.79 -35.39 -12.59
CA ASN A 192 34.83 -35.41 -11.56
C ASN A 192 34.42 -34.65 -10.30
N GLU A 193 33.64 -33.56 -10.39
CA GLU A 193 33.33 -32.71 -9.25
C GLU A 193 31.88 -32.84 -8.75
N GLY A 194 30.91 -33.09 -9.64
CA GLY A 194 29.49 -33.29 -9.28
C GLY A 194 28.87 -32.19 -8.42
N LEU A 195 29.50 -31.01 -8.39
CA LEU A 195 29.11 -29.90 -7.49
C LEU A 195 27.91 -29.11 -8.03
N GLY A 196 27.02 -28.77 -7.12
CA GLY A 196 25.86 -27.91 -7.41
C GLY A 196 26.13 -26.42 -7.28
N TRP A 197 25.03 -25.63 -7.18
CA TRP A 197 25.07 -24.19 -6.98
C TRP A 197 25.65 -23.82 -5.61
N ARG A 198 26.58 -22.87 -5.60
CA ARG A 198 27.22 -22.34 -4.38
C ARG A 198 27.24 -20.82 -4.40
N ALA A 199 27.69 -20.20 -3.31
CA ALA A 199 27.84 -18.77 -3.19
C ALA A 199 29.30 -18.38 -2.94
N ALA A 200 29.80 -17.38 -3.68
CA ALA A 200 30.99 -16.66 -3.27
C ALA A 200 30.59 -15.70 -2.14
N ILE A 201 31.29 -15.77 -1.03
CA ILE A 201 31.04 -15.00 0.19
C ILE A 201 32.31 -14.34 0.71
N ARG A 202 32.16 -13.41 1.62
CA ARG A 202 33.27 -12.83 2.39
C ARG A 202 33.02 -13.06 3.89
N PRO A 203 34.00 -13.61 4.65
CA PRO A 203 35.31 -14.10 4.20
C PRO A 203 35.19 -15.38 3.36
N ALA A 204 36.16 -15.58 2.43
CA ALA A 204 36.08 -16.66 1.45
C ALA A 204 36.37 -18.07 2.05
N ASP A 205 37.06 -18.14 3.18
CA ASP A 205 37.38 -19.34 3.92
C ASP A 205 36.28 -19.82 4.88
N HIS A 206 35.16 -19.09 4.94
CA HIS A 206 34.04 -19.45 5.78
C HIS A 206 33.38 -20.77 5.29
N PRO A 207 32.97 -21.70 6.17
CA PRO A 207 32.40 -23.00 5.79
C PRO A 207 31.18 -22.92 4.83
N VAL A 208 30.38 -21.87 4.91
CA VAL A 208 29.24 -21.64 4.02
C VAL A 208 29.66 -21.49 2.54
N ALA A 209 30.92 -21.18 2.21
CA ALA A 209 31.41 -21.15 0.85
C ALA A 209 31.26 -22.49 0.12
N ASN A 210 31.29 -23.59 0.88
CA ASN A 210 31.13 -24.96 0.37
C ASN A 210 29.69 -25.47 0.46
N PHE A 211 28.75 -24.64 0.98
CA PHE A 211 27.36 -25.05 1.09
C PHE A 211 26.68 -25.02 -0.28
N GLU A 212 26.21 -26.17 -0.72
CA GLU A 212 25.41 -26.34 -1.93
C GLU A 212 23.93 -26.16 -1.60
N PHE A 213 23.19 -25.51 -2.48
CA PHE A 213 21.77 -25.22 -2.24
C PHE A 213 20.93 -25.29 -3.53
N ASP A 214 19.67 -25.71 -3.36
CA ASP A 214 18.65 -25.82 -4.40
C ASP A 214 17.82 -24.52 -4.52
N VAL A 215 17.82 -23.73 -3.46
CA VAL A 215 17.04 -22.51 -3.32
C VAL A 215 17.89 -21.38 -2.74
N ILE A 216 17.83 -20.20 -3.33
CA ILE A 216 18.44 -19.00 -2.78
C ILE A 216 17.40 -17.88 -2.66
N ILE A 217 17.40 -17.19 -1.52
CA ILE A 217 16.41 -16.17 -1.22
C ILE A 217 17.09 -14.86 -0.84
N GLY A 218 16.84 -13.81 -1.63
CA GLY A 218 17.28 -12.46 -1.35
C GLY A 218 16.38 -11.78 -0.35
N ALA A 219 16.93 -11.47 0.84
CA ALA A 219 16.30 -10.73 1.92
C ALA A 219 17.18 -9.58 2.41
N ASP A 220 18.08 -9.08 1.57
CA ASP A 220 19.09 -8.06 1.84
C ASP A 220 18.60 -6.62 1.67
N GLY A 221 17.30 -6.43 1.59
CA GLY A 221 16.65 -5.14 1.54
C GLY A 221 16.82 -4.41 0.20
N ARG A 222 17.00 -3.11 0.25
CA ARG A 222 17.17 -2.27 -0.96
C ARG A 222 18.33 -2.69 -1.87
N ARG A 223 19.35 -3.34 -1.34
CA ARG A 223 20.54 -3.73 -2.10
C ARG A 223 20.23 -4.66 -3.24
N ASN A 224 19.42 -5.70 -2.96
CA ASN A 224 19.06 -6.74 -3.90
C ASN A 224 20.26 -7.25 -4.70
N THR A 225 21.12 -8.01 -4.03
CA THR A 225 22.41 -8.50 -4.60
C THR A 225 22.24 -9.66 -5.59
N LEU A 226 21.02 -10.22 -5.70
CA LEU A 226 20.73 -11.29 -6.66
C LEU A 226 20.38 -10.71 -8.04
N ASP A 227 21.13 -11.15 -9.05
CA ASP A 227 20.93 -10.73 -10.43
C ASP A 227 19.68 -11.35 -11.08
N GLY A 228 19.19 -10.69 -12.14
CA GLY A 228 18.07 -11.16 -12.96
C GLY A 228 16.73 -10.53 -12.61
N PHE A 229 16.65 -9.73 -11.56
CA PHE A 229 15.44 -9.02 -11.15
C PHE A 229 15.46 -7.55 -11.57
N LYS A 230 14.48 -7.16 -12.37
CA LYS A 230 14.25 -5.75 -12.73
C LYS A 230 13.33 -5.12 -11.70
N ARG A 231 13.62 -3.88 -11.32
CA ARG A 231 12.84 -3.11 -10.36
C ARG A 231 12.18 -1.91 -11.02
N LYS A 232 10.93 -1.64 -10.64
CA LYS A 232 10.17 -0.45 -11.03
C LYS A 232 10.08 0.50 -9.85
N GLU A 233 10.34 1.76 -10.12
CA GLU A 233 10.10 2.83 -9.15
C GLU A 233 8.64 3.27 -9.23
N PHE A 234 8.02 3.39 -8.07
CA PHE A 234 6.74 4.04 -7.86
C PHE A 234 6.99 5.27 -7.00
N ARG A 235 6.62 6.41 -7.51
CA ARG A 235 6.85 7.68 -6.82
C ARG A 235 5.54 8.44 -6.67
N GLY A 236 5.23 8.86 -5.45
CA GLY A 236 4.14 9.78 -5.13
C GLY A 236 4.58 11.24 -5.21
N LYS A 237 3.72 12.14 -4.72
CA LYS A 237 4.12 13.52 -4.46
C LYS A 237 5.21 13.53 -3.38
N LEU A 238 6.29 14.28 -3.59
CA LEU A 238 7.39 14.38 -2.63
C LEU A 238 6.86 14.65 -1.21
N ALA A 239 7.24 13.78 -0.29
CA ALA A 239 7.07 13.99 1.13
C ALA A 239 8.38 13.61 1.84
N ILE A 240 8.94 14.55 2.56
CA ILE A 240 10.24 14.41 3.19
C ILE A 240 10.02 13.92 4.62
N ALA A 241 10.51 12.73 4.90
CA ALA A 241 10.49 12.15 6.24
C ALA A 241 11.82 12.39 6.93
N ILE A 242 11.74 12.71 8.21
CA ILE A 242 12.86 12.69 9.14
C ILE A 242 12.56 11.62 10.18
N THR A 243 13.47 10.67 10.35
CA THR A 243 13.45 9.71 11.44
C THR A 243 14.53 10.06 12.44
N ALA A 244 14.21 10.08 13.73
CA ALA A 244 15.16 10.36 14.79
C ALA A 244 14.98 9.38 15.95
N ASN A 245 16.09 8.86 16.47
CA ASN A 245 16.13 7.98 17.61
C ASN A 245 16.92 8.64 18.75
N PHE A 246 16.29 8.77 19.93
CA PHE A 246 16.93 9.26 21.13
C PHE A 246 17.08 8.15 22.16
N ILE A 247 18.08 8.23 22.98
CA ILE A 247 18.36 7.23 24.02
C ILE A 247 17.24 7.20 25.05
N ASN A 248 16.67 6.02 25.26
CA ASN A 248 15.73 5.77 26.35
C ASN A 248 16.48 5.20 27.56
N ARG A 249 16.52 5.94 28.64
CA ARG A 249 17.15 5.52 29.89
C ARG A 249 16.22 4.73 30.79
N ASN A 250 14.98 4.50 30.34
CA ASN A 250 13.94 3.77 31.07
C ASN A 250 13.66 4.35 32.48
N THR A 251 13.73 5.64 32.61
CA THR A 251 13.37 6.33 33.86
C THR A 251 11.85 6.39 34.03
N THR A 252 11.40 6.60 35.25
CA THR A 252 9.96 6.77 35.53
C THR A 252 9.37 8.03 34.90
N ALA A 253 10.19 9.04 34.64
CA ALA A 253 9.78 10.25 33.91
C ALA A 253 9.52 9.92 32.43
N GLU A 254 10.49 9.30 31.77
CA GLU A 254 10.36 8.86 30.37
C GLU A 254 9.18 7.89 30.17
N ALA A 255 8.95 7.02 31.18
CA ALA A 255 7.85 6.05 31.12
C ALA A 255 6.45 6.69 31.14
N LYS A 256 6.32 7.94 31.61
CA LYS A 256 5.06 8.67 31.69
C LYS A 256 4.75 9.51 30.45
N VAL A 257 5.75 9.78 29.61
CA VAL A 257 5.55 10.55 28.38
C VAL A 257 4.63 9.78 27.43
N GLU A 258 3.56 10.41 27.01
CA GLU A 258 2.58 9.79 26.11
C GLU A 258 3.15 9.61 24.69
N GLU A 259 2.83 8.49 24.08
CA GLU A 259 3.18 8.24 22.69
C GLU A 259 2.27 9.03 21.76
N ILE A 260 2.81 9.47 20.62
CA ILE A 260 2.07 10.19 19.60
C ILE A 260 1.86 9.25 18.42
N SER A 261 0.63 8.78 18.25
CA SER A 261 0.25 7.93 17.11
C SER A 261 -0.78 8.63 16.23
N GLY A 262 -0.45 8.77 14.95
CA GLY A 262 -1.39 9.24 13.94
C GLY A 262 -1.80 10.71 14.01
N VAL A 263 -0.98 11.59 14.60
CA VAL A 263 -1.23 13.03 14.61
C VAL A 263 -0.78 13.63 13.29
N ALA A 264 -1.73 14.02 12.45
CA ALA A 264 -1.50 14.72 11.20
C ALA A 264 -2.16 16.11 11.23
N PHE A 265 -1.59 17.07 10.49
CA PHE A 265 -2.07 18.44 10.39
C PHE A 265 -3.57 18.55 10.15
N ILE A 266 -4.13 17.68 9.30
CA ILE A 266 -5.56 17.68 8.97
C ILE A 266 -6.48 17.36 10.17
N PHE A 267 -5.96 16.68 11.20
CA PHE A 267 -6.72 16.27 12.38
C PHE A 267 -6.44 17.16 13.61
N ASN A 268 -5.27 17.76 13.70
CA ASN A 268 -4.88 18.60 14.83
C ASN A 268 -4.10 19.85 14.35
N GLN A 269 -4.79 20.73 13.64
CA GLN A 269 -4.19 21.94 13.08
C GLN A 269 -3.56 22.82 14.14
N LYS A 270 -4.20 22.94 15.32
CA LYS A 270 -3.71 23.80 16.41
C LYS A 270 -2.30 23.38 16.83
N PHE A 271 -2.08 22.12 17.10
CA PHE A 271 -0.77 21.59 17.49
C PHE A 271 0.34 21.97 16.50
N PHE A 272 0.09 21.85 15.19
CA PHE A 272 1.09 22.18 14.18
C PHE A 272 1.27 23.68 13.94
N LEU A 273 0.24 24.48 14.20
CA LEU A 273 0.35 25.94 14.17
C LEU A 273 1.15 26.43 15.37
N ASP A 274 0.86 25.93 16.57
CA ASP A 274 1.60 26.24 17.80
C ASP A 274 3.09 25.80 17.66
N LEU A 275 3.38 24.60 17.12
CA LEU A 275 4.72 24.16 16.80
C LEU A 275 5.44 25.15 15.87
N LYS A 276 4.76 25.59 14.81
CA LYS A 276 5.34 26.52 13.84
C LYS A 276 5.58 27.91 14.45
N GLU A 277 4.67 28.40 15.27
CA GLU A 277 4.79 29.70 15.94
C GLU A 277 5.96 29.71 16.93
N GLU A 278 6.09 28.63 17.72
CA GLU A 278 7.08 28.55 18.78
C GLU A 278 8.49 28.19 18.25
N THR A 279 8.59 27.26 17.29
CA THR A 279 9.89 26.72 16.84
C THR A 279 10.26 27.12 15.40
N GLY A 280 9.35 27.67 14.61
CA GLY A 280 9.52 27.88 13.17
C GLY A 280 9.44 26.59 12.36
N ILE A 281 9.16 25.43 12.96
CA ILE A 281 9.10 24.13 12.32
C ILE A 281 7.69 23.87 11.80
N ASP A 282 7.57 23.60 10.51
CA ASP A 282 6.28 23.32 9.84
C ASP A 282 6.23 21.86 9.36
N LEU A 283 5.48 21.03 10.09
CA LEU A 283 5.29 19.60 9.80
C LEU A 283 3.91 19.33 9.22
N GLU A 284 3.80 18.25 8.45
CA GLU A 284 2.51 17.65 8.04
C GLU A 284 2.07 16.55 9.01
N ASN A 285 3.03 15.86 9.64
CA ASN A 285 2.78 14.74 10.55
C ASN A 285 3.94 14.58 11.54
N ILE A 286 3.62 14.11 12.74
CA ILE A 286 4.57 13.64 13.71
C ILE A 286 4.05 12.37 14.39
N VAL A 287 4.94 11.40 14.57
CA VAL A 287 4.69 10.14 15.29
C VAL A 287 5.81 9.95 16.30
N TYR A 288 5.47 9.50 17.50
CA TYR A 288 6.42 9.14 18.54
C TYR A 288 6.05 7.79 19.14
N TYR A 289 7.01 6.86 19.13
CA TYR A 289 6.92 5.57 19.79
C TYR A 289 8.06 5.36 20.77
N ARG A 290 7.75 4.74 21.90
CA ARG A 290 8.72 4.40 22.93
C ARG A 290 9.01 2.90 22.95
N ASP A 291 10.24 2.53 22.64
CA ASP A 291 10.77 1.17 22.76
C ASP A 291 12.16 1.24 23.43
N ASN A 292 13.18 0.59 22.90
CA ASN A 292 14.57 0.73 23.35
C ASN A 292 15.10 2.17 23.19
N THR A 293 14.53 2.91 22.25
CA THR A 293 14.77 4.33 22.00
C THR A 293 13.46 5.09 22.03
N HIS A 294 13.54 6.42 22.16
CA HIS A 294 12.44 7.32 21.78
C HIS A 294 12.54 7.55 20.28
N TYR A 295 11.65 6.93 19.52
CA TYR A 295 11.65 6.96 18.07
C TYR A 295 10.62 7.95 17.54
N PHE A 296 11.06 8.90 16.73
CA PHE A 296 10.23 9.89 16.07
C PHE A 296 10.25 9.72 14.56
N VAL A 297 9.09 9.91 13.94
CA VAL A 297 8.94 10.08 12.49
C VAL A 297 8.19 11.36 12.23
N MET A 298 8.80 12.25 11.48
CA MET A 298 8.27 13.58 11.16
C MET A 298 8.15 13.70 9.65
N THR A 299 7.03 14.23 9.16
CA THR A 299 6.88 14.62 7.76
C THR A 299 7.05 16.13 7.67
N ALA A 300 8.19 16.56 7.18
CA ALA A 300 8.54 17.97 7.12
C ALA A 300 8.12 18.59 5.78
N LYS A 301 7.62 19.83 5.83
CA LYS A 301 7.40 20.61 4.62
C LYS A 301 8.74 21.11 4.07
N LYS A 302 8.95 20.99 2.76
CA LYS A 302 10.20 21.41 2.11
C LYS A 302 10.58 22.86 2.47
N GLN A 303 9.62 23.77 2.51
CA GLN A 303 9.88 25.17 2.84
C GLN A 303 10.41 25.34 4.26
N SER A 304 9.88 24.61 5.23
CA SER A 304 10.39 24.65 6.62
C SER A 304 11.84 24.18 6.73
N LEU A 305 12.24 23.18 5.92
CA LEU A 305 13.62 22.70 5.89
C LEU A 305 14.57 23.72 5.26
N LEU A 306 14.12 24.48 4.26
CA LEU A 306 14.87 25.59 3.67
C LEU A 306 14.99 26.75 4.66
N ASP A 307 13.90 27.15 5.31
CA ASP A 307 13.84 28.27 6.23
C ASP A 307 14.70 28.01 7.49
N LYS A 308 14.77 26.76 7.95
CA LYS A 308 15.61 26.32 9.08
C LYS A 308 17.06 25.96 8.66
N GLY A 309 17.41 26.13 7.39
CA GLY A 309 18.76 25.85 6.88
C GLY A 309 19.15 24.37 6.88
N VAL A 310 18.19 23.46 7.01
CA VAL A 310 18.44 22.01 6.91
C VAL A 310 18.77 21.63 5.48
N VAL A 311 18.03 22.16 4.53
CA VAL A 311 18.29 22.05 3.08
C VAL A 311 18.94 23.35 2.62
N ILE A 312 20.12 23.23 1.98
CA ILE A 312 20.92 24.40 1.61
C ILE A 312 20.38 25.04 0.34
N ASN A 313 20.14 24.26 -0.71
CA ASN A 313 19.67 24.73 -2.00
C ASN A 313 18.38 24.03 -2.41
N ASP A 314 17.45 24.78 -3.01
CA ASP A 314 16.18 24.21 -3.54
C ASP A 314 16.39 23.61 -4.94
N TYR A 315 16.72 22.32 -5.00
CA TYR A 315 16.82 21.61 -6.25
C TYR A 315 15.46 21.01 -6.66
N VAL A 316 15.19 21.00 -7.97
CA VAL A 316 14.00 20.35 -8.54
C VAL A 316 14.14 18.83 -8.50
N ASP A 317 15.36 18.33 -8.71
CA ASP A 317 15.66 16.91 -8.59
C ASP A 317 15.71 16.49 -7.11
N THR A 318 14.93 15.48 -6.75
CA THR A 318 14.80 15.01 -5.36
C THR A 318 16.09 14.36 -4.84
N GLN A 319 16.87 13.71 -5.71
CA GLN A 319 18.12 13.09 -5.28
C GLN A 319 19.16 14.14 -4.92
N MET A 320 19.24 15.21 -5.73
CA MET A 320 20.09 16.35 -5.42
C MET A 320 19.59 17.13 -4.19
N LEU A 321 18.27 17.30 -4.06
CA LEU A 321 17.66 18.02 -2.93
C LEU A 321 18.01 17.37 -1.59
N LEU A 322 17.96 16.05 -1.50
CA LEU A 322 18.19 15.26 -0.30
C LEU A 322 19.58 14.61 -0.24
N SER A 323 20.51 15.04 -1.11
CA SER A 323 21.89 14.55 -1.08
C SER A 323 22.62 15.01 0.18
N SER A 324 23.62 14.23 0.62
CA SER A 324 24.45 14.58 1.79
C SER A 324 25.18 15.92 1.65
N GLU A 325 25.44 16.35 0.42
CA GLU A 325 26.10 17.61 0.10
C GLU A 325 25.16 18.82 0.23
N ASN A 326 23.85 18.60 0.11
CA ASN A 326 22.84 19.63 0.17
C ASN A 326 22.10 19.66 1.54
N VAL A 327 22.44 18.78 2.46
CA VAL A 327 21.83 18.69 3.79
C VAL A 327 22.83 19.08 4.87
N ASN A 328 22.49 20.14 5.62
CA ASN A 328 23.24 20.53 6.80
C ASN A 328 22.88 19.59 7.96
N GLN A 329 23.82 18.73 8.35
CA GLN A 329 23.61 17.73 9.40
C GLN A 329 23.35 18.33 10.77
N GLU A 330 24.03 19.41 11.15
CA GLU A 330 23.83 20.08 12.43
C GLU A 330 22.42 20.69 12.51
N ALA A 331 22.01 21.38 11.46
CA ALA A 331 20.67 21.94 11.38
C ALA A 331 19.60 20.84 11.41
N LEU A 332 19.83 19.68 10.76
CA LEU A 332 18.93 18.53 10.80
C LEU A 332 18.80 17.95 12.22
N LEU A 333 19.91 17.83 12.96
CA LEU A 333 19.89 17.37 14.34
C LEU A 333 19.13 18.34 15.25
N CYS A 334 19.35 19.65 15.10
CA CYS A 334 18.62 20.67 15.86
C CYS A 334 17.12 20.63 15.54
N TYR A 335 16.76 20.56 14.25
CA TYR A 335 15.38 20.47 13.80
C TYR A 335 14.65 19.26 14.41
N ALA A 336 15.28 18.09 14.36
CA ALA A 336 14.69 16.86 14.89
C ALA A 336 14.52 16.93 16.41
N ARG A 337 15.49 17.54 17.14
CA ARG A 337 15.43 17.69 18.59
C ARG A 337 14.34 18.69 19.01
N GLU A 338 14.29 19.87 18.40
CA GLU A 338 13.28 20.89 18.70
C GLU A 338 11.86 20.36 18.46
N ALA A 339 11.64 19.66 17.33
CA ALA A 339 10.33 19.07 17.03
C ALA A 339 9.94 17.93 18.00
N ALA A 340 10.91 17.13 18.44
CA ALA A 340 10.66 16.05 19.40
C ALA A 340 10.36 16.61 20.80
N ASP A 341 11.07 17.65 21.21
CA ASP A 341 10.91 18.29 22.51
C ASP A 341 9.52 18.96 22.63
N PHE A 342 9.17 19.78 21.64
CA PHE A 342 7.84 20.36 21.57
C PHE A 342 6.75 19.28 21.53
N GLY A 343 6.93 18.26 20.66
CA GLY A 343 5.95 17.18 20.49
C GLY A 343 5.65 16.41 21.76
N THR A 344 6.60 16.32 22.67
CA THR A 344 6.45 15.66 23.97
C THR A 344 6.16 16.63 25.12
N ASN A 345 5.74 17.86 24.81
CA ASN A 345 5.47 18.94 25.78
C ASN A 345 6.66 19.15 26.74
N TYR A 346 7.88 19.07 26.24
CA TYR A 346 9.12 19.24 27.01
C TYR A 346 9.27 18.26 28.19
N GLN A 347 8.60 17.09 28.09
CA GLN A 347 8.58 16.13 29.21
C GLN A 347 9.71 15.10 29.17
N LEU A 348 10.43 14.97 28.06
CA LEU A 348 11.60 14.10 27.99
C LEU A 348 12.78 14.77 28.67
N PRO A 349 13.37 14.12 29.70
CA PRO A 349 14.43 14.76 30.52
C PRO A 349 15.68 15.10 29.71
N THR A 350 16.01 14.29 28.72
CA THR A 350 17.15 14.48 27.82
C THR A 350 16.80 13.93 26.43
N LEU A 351 17.26 14.61 25.39
CA LEU A 351 17.15 14.21 24.01
C LEU A 351 18.53 13.98 23.39
N ASP A 352 19.29 13.03 23.98
CA ASP A 352 20.55 12.58 23.43
C ASP A 352 20.28 11.56 22.31
N PHE A 353 20.88 11.76 21.16
CA PHE A 353 20.67 10.85 20.02
C PHE A 353 21.27 9.46 20.29
N ALA A 354 20.52 8.44 19.97
CA ALA A 354 21.08 7.09 19.83
C ALA A 354 22.07 7.07 18.66
N MET A 355 23.05 6.16 18.72
CA MET A 355 24.04 6.03 17.67
C MET A 355 23.63 4.94 16.69
N ASN A 356 23.84 5.21 15.41
CA ASN A 356 23.67 4.20 14.34
C ASN A 356 24.89 3.26 14.30
N HIS A 357 24.88 2.30 13.38
CA HIS A 357 25.97 1.32 13.23
C HIS A 357 27.33 1.92 12.80
N CYS A 358 27.34 3.18 12.35
CA CYS A 358 28.55 3.91 11.97
C CYS A 358 29.07 4.80 13.10
N GLY A 359 28.45 4.78 14.29
CA GLY A 359 28.81 5.66 15.40
C GLY A 359 28.38 7.12 15.23
N GLN A 360 27.43 7.39 14.34
CA GLN A 360 26.85 8.71 14.12
C GLN A 360 25.47 8.80 14.77
N PRO A 361 24.94 10.02 15.06
CA PRO A 361 23.56 10.20 15.50
C PRO A 361 22.58 9.49 14.57
N ASP A 362 21.65 8.75 15.15
CA ASP A 362 20.67 7.97 14.40
C ASP A 362 19.50 8.84 13.94
N VAL A 363 19.79 9.72 13.02
CA VAL A 363 18.86 10.61 12.32
C VAL A 363 19.02 10.44 10.83
N ALA A 364 17.90 10.30 10.13
CA ALA A 364 17.91 10.17 8.68
C ALA A 364 16.79 11.00 8.06
N MET A 365 17.08 11.66 6.94
CA MET A 365 16.12 12.38 6.13
C MET A 365 16.04 11.76 4.72
N PHE A 366 14.83 11.48 4.25
CA PHE A 366 14.64 10.82 2.94
C PHE A 366 13.25 11.06 2.37
N ASP A 367 13.10 10.88 1.04
CA ASP A 367 11.79 10.80 0.40
C ASP A 367 11.14 9.44 0.69
N PHE A 368 10.05 9.45 1.47
CA PHE A 368 9.38 8.21 1.85
C PHE A 368 8.17 7.86 0.97
N THR A 369 7.95 8.61 -0.11
CA THR A 369 6.94 8.32 -1.13
C THR A 369 7.51 7.59 -2.36
N SER A 370 8.84 7.51 -2.47
CA SER A 370 9.52 6.69 -3.49
C SER A 370 9.69 5.27 -2.97
N MET A 371 9.19 4.30 -3.71
CA MET A 371 9.32 2.88 -3.41
C MET A 371 9.65 2.09 -4.66
N TYR A 372 10.43 1.03 -4.49
CA TYR A 372 10.77 0.11 -5.58
C TYR A 372 10.05 -1.23 -5.39
N ALA A 373 9.63 -1.82 -6.49
CA ALA A 373 9.10 -3.18 -6.52
C ALA A 373 9.80 -3.98 -7.61
N SER A 374 10.11 -5.23 -7.33
CA SER A 374 10.60 -6.15 -8.34
C SER A 374 9.49 -6.45 -9.36
N GLU A 375 9.85 -6.58 -10.65
CA GLU A 375 8.89 -6.97 -11.69
C GLU A 375 8.39 -8.39 -11.48
N ASN A 376 9.25 -9.27 -10.94
CA ASN A 376 8.98 -10.67 -10.68
C ASN A 376 9.41 -11.05 -9.26
N ALA A 377 8.76 -12.03 -8.67
CA ALA A 377 9.06 -12.48 -7.31
C ALA A 377 10.08 -13.62 -7.28
N ALA A 378 10.21 -14.38 -8.37
CA ALA A 378 11.11 -15.51 -8.46
C ALA A 378 11.56 -15.76 -9.91
N LEU A 379 12.65 -16.48 -10.06
CA LEU A 379 13.14 -17.03 -11.31
C LEU A 379 13.84 -18.37 -11.05
N VAL A 380 14.10 -19.15 -12.09
CA VAL A 380 14.88 -20.39 -12.00
C VAL A 380 16.06 -20.30 -12.95
N ARG A 381 17.22 -20.70 -12.47
CA ARG A 381 18.44 -20.87 -13.28
C ARG A 381 18.77 -22.37 -13.39
N GLU A 382 19.25 -22.75 -14.53
CA GLU A 382 19.74 -24.12 -14.77
C GLU A 382 21.10 -24.07 -15.44
N ARG A 383 22.04 -24.87 -14.91
CA ARG A 383 23.38 -25.05 -15.44
C ARG A 383 23.82 -26.48 -15.22
N PHE A 384 24.29 -27.12 -16.26
CA PHE A 384 24.86 -28.50 -16.21
C PHE A 384 23.95 -29.48 -15.45
N GLY A 385 22.63 -29.40 -15.68
CA GLY A 385 21.65 -30.26 -15.03
C GLY A 385 21.21 -29.84 -13.60
N HIS A 386 21.87 -28.85 -13.00
CA HIS A 386 21.51 -28.33 -11.69
C HIS A 386 20.55 -27.14 -11.79
N GLN A 387 19.36 -27.31 -11.25
CA GLN A 387 18.34 -26.24 -11.16
C GLN A 387 18.46 -25.47 -9.86
N LEU A 388 18.33 -24.16 -9.92
CA LEU A 388 18.34 -23.25 -8.78
C LEU A 388 17.09 -22.38 -8.78
N LEU A 389 16.27 -22.49 -7.75
CA LEU A 389 15.15 -21.58 -7.51
C LEU A 389 15.67 -20.32 -6.79
N VAL A 390 15.46 -19.16 -7.42
CA VAL A 390 15.88 -17.85 -6.90
C VAL A 390 14.64 -17.02 -6.57
N ALA A 391 14.55 -16.51 -5.36
CA ALA A 391 13.39 -15.71 -4.91
C ALA A 391 13.81 -14.45 -4.15
N LEU A 392 12.88 -13.49 -4.08
CA LEU A 392 13.03 -12.29 -3.28
C LEU A 392 11.94 -12.19 -2.20
N VAL A 393 12.30 -11.63 -1.05
CA VAL A 393 11.36 -11.34 0.04
C VAL A 393 11.66 -9.97 0.67
N GLY A 394 10.68 -9.41 1.40
CA GLY A 394 10.84 -8.13 2.07
C GLY A 394 11.08 -6.97 1.09
N ASP A 395 11.92 -6.02 1.49
CA ASP A 395 12.20 -4.81 0.68
C ASP A 395 12.97 -5.11 -0.61
N SER A 396 13.63 -6.27 -0.72
CA SER A 396 14.23 -6.75 -1.98
C SER A 396 13.14 -7.03 -3.03
N LEU A 397 11.97 -7.51 -2.60
CA LEU A 397 10.82 -7.78 -3.46
C LEU A 397 9.93 -6.56 -3.65
N LEU A 398 9.51 -5.94 -2.56
CA LEU A 398 8.56 -4.83 -2.53
C LEU A 398 8.88 -3.91 -1.36
N GLU A 399 9.40 -2.73 -1.67
CA GLU A 399 9.66 -1.72 -0.64
C GLU A 399 8.36 -1.22 -0.01
N PRO A 400 8.36 -0.89 1.28
CA PRO A 400 7.16 -0.41 1.95
C PRO A 400 6.78 1.00 1.50
N PHE A 401 5.47 1.26 1.41
CA PHE A 401 4.98 2.61 1.45
C PHE A 401 4.86 3.03 2.92
N TRP A 402 5.81 3.81 3.37
CA TRP A 402 6.01 4.14 4.80
C TRP A 402 4.77 4.70 5.48
N PRO A 403 4.01 5.65 4.86
CA PRO A 403 2.82 6.22 5.50
C PRO A 403 1.75 5.21 5.90
N MET A 404 1.73 4.04 5.25
CA MET A 404 0.75 2.98 5.52
C MET A 404 1.27 1.88 6.45
N GLY A 405 2.53 1.93 6.89
CA GLY A 405 3.12 0.91 7.76
C GLY A 405 3.11 -0.51 7.16
N THR A 406 3.26 -0.64 5.83
CA THR A 406 3.06 -1.91 5.11
C THR A 406 4.24 -2.87 5.17
N GLY A 407 5.44 -2.40 5.55
CA GLY A 407 6.70 -3.13 5.38
C GLY A 407 6.73 -4.50 6.06
N CYS A 408 6.49 -4.55 7.37
CA CYS A 408 6.51 -5.79 8.13
C CYS A 408 5.42 -6.76 7.65
N ALA A 409 4.20 -6.25 7.48
CA ALA A 409 3.06 -7.04 7.09
C ALA A 409 3.23 -7.69 5.71
N ARG A 410 3.57 -6.90 4.68
CA ARG A 410 3.82 -7.41 3.33
C ARG A 410 5.06 -8.30 3.28
N GLY A 411 6.08 -8.00 4.08
CA GLY A 411 7.27 -8.85 4.20
C GLY A 411 6.95 -10.24 4.75
N PHE A 412 6.07 -10.33 5.76
CA PHE A 412 5.64 -11.61 6.33
C PHE A 412 4.72 -12.37 5.37
N LEU A 413 3.82 -11.69 4.68
CA LEU A 413 3.03 -12.31 3.61
C LEU A 413 3.94 -12.88 2.51
N ALA A 414 4.95 -12.12 2.07
CA ALA A 414 5.93 -12.59 1.10
C ALA A 414 6.74 -13.80 1.59
N ALA A 415 7.06 -13.85 2.89
CA ALA A 415 7.73 -15.00 3.50
C ALA A 415 6.87 -16.27 3.40
N PHE A 416 5.57 -16.18 3.71
CA PHE A 416 4.63 -17.29 3.55
C PHE A 416 4.46 -17.69 2.08
N ASP A 417 4.33 -16.71 1.18
CA ASP A 417 4.19 -16.98 -0.26
C ASP A 417 5.41 -17.70 -0.83
N THR A 418 6.61 -17.29 -0.38
CA THR A 418 7.87 -17.92 -0.79
C THR A 418 8.00 -19.34 -0.21
N ALA A 419 7.62 -19.52 1.06
CA ALA A 419 7.59 -20.83 1.69
C ALA A 419 6.62 -21.79 0.96
N TRP A 420 5.46 -21.31 0.52
CA TRP A 420 4.52 -22.06 -0.31
C TRP A 420 5.14 -22.45 -1.66
N MET A 421 5.82 -21.53 -2.31
CA MET A 421 6.52 -21.77 -3.57
C MET A 421 7.61 -22.86 -3.42
N VAL A 422 8.47 -22.75 -2.38
CA VAL A 422 9.53 -23.72 -2.10
C VAL A 422 8.94 -25.09 -1.79
N LYS A 423 7.82 -25.15 -1.07
CA LYS A 423 7.10 -26.41 -0.86
C LYS A 423 6.63 -27.03 -2.17
N SER A 424 6.06 -26.23 -3.07
CA SER A 424 5.64 -26.71 -4.40
C SER A 424 6.83 -27.21 -5.23
N TRP A 425 7.96 -26.52 -5.14
CA TRP A 425 9.24 -26.90 -5.74
C TRP A 425 9.75 -28.25 -5.18
N ALA A 426 9.83 -28.38 -3.86
CA ALA A 426 10.28 -29.59 -3.17
C ALA A 426 9.39 -30.82 -3.45
N GLN A 427 8.13 -30.59 -3.83
CA GLN A 427 7.18 -31.65 -4.20
C GLN A 427 7.25 -32.03 -5.69
N GLY A 428 8.22 -31.51 -6.45
CA GLY A 428 8.46 -31.88 -7.84
C GLY A 428 7.45 -31.32 -8.85
N ARG A 429 6.75 -30.24 -8.54
CA ARG A 429 5.93 -29.53 -9.53
C ARG A 429 6.83 -28.93 -10.62
N THR A 430 6.31 -28.81 -11.83
CA THR A 430 7.11 -28.30 -12.95
C THR A 430 7.54 -26.86 -12.71
N VAL A 431 8.75 -26.50 -13.16
CA VAL A 431 9.35 -25.15 -13.00
C VAL A 431 8.38 -24.04 -13.40
N LEU A 432 7.75 -24.17 -14.57
CA LEU A 432 6.86 -23.13 -15.09
C LEU A 432 5.55 -23.03 -14.31
N GLU A 433 5.05 -24.12 -13.72
CA GLU A 433 3.86 -24.07 -12.85
C GLU A 433 4.18 -23.37 -11.53
N VAL A 434 5.33 -23.69 -10.91
CA VAL A 434 5.79 -23.05 -9.67
C VAL A 434 5.96 -21.54 -9.88
N LEU A 435 6.61 -21.13 -10.96
CA LEU A 435 6.79 -19.72 -11.29
C LEU A 435 5.45 -19.02 -11.60
N ALA A 436 4.57 -19.66 -12.36
CA ALA A 436 3.27 -19.10 -12.71
C ALA A 436 2.36 -18.88 -11.49
N GLU A 437 2.33 -19.85 -10.58
CA GLU A 437 1.60 -19.74 -9.32
C GLU A 437 2.18 -18.62 -8.45
N ARG A 438 3.52 -18.57 -8.31
CA ARG A 438 4.19 -17.50 -7.52
C ARG A 438 3.90 -16.11 -8.05
N GLU A 439 3.96 -15.92 -9.36
CA GLU A 439 3.64 -14.64 -10.00
C GLU A 439 2.14 -14.29 -9.89
N SER A 440 1.26 -15.29 -9.91
CA SER A 440 -0.17 -15.08 -9.66
C SER A 440 -0.43 -14.55 -8.25
N ILE A 441 0.25 -15.09 -7.25
CA ILE A 441 0.16 -14.66 -5.84
C ILE A 441 0.80 -13.27 -5.67
N TYR A 442 1.98 -13.04 -6.26
CA TYR A 442 2.71 -11.77 -6.12
C TYR A 442 1.90 -10.55 -6.56
N ARG A 443 1.07 -10.69 -7.58
CA ARG A 443 0.18 -9.61 -8.05
C ARG A 443 -0.79 -9.09 -6.97
N LEU A 444 -1.10 -9.90 -5.98
CA LEU A 444 -2.01 -9.53 -4.87
C LEU A 444 -1.28 -8.84 -3.73
N LEU A 445 0.01 -9.11 -3.55
CA LEU A 445 0.79 -8.57 -2.43
C LEU A 445 0.76 -7.02 -2.35
N PRO A 446 0.99 -6.27 -3.45
CA PRO A 446 0.90 -4.79 -3.41
C PRO A 446 -0.51 -4.25 -3.14
N GLN A 447 -1.54 -5.07 -3.32
CA GLN A 447 -2.95 -4.69 -3.14
C GLN A 447 -3.44 -4.91 -1.71
N THR A 448 -2.60 -5.48 -0.84
CA THR A 448 -2.98 -5.72 0.56
C THR A 448 -3.06 -4.42 1.34
N THR A 449 -4.12 -4.29 2.12
CA THR A 449 -4.36 -3.18 3.04
C THR A 449 -4.70 -3.72 4.43
N PRO A 450 -4.57 -2.92 5.52
CA PRO A 450 -4.97 -3.36 6.85
C PRO A 450 -6.39 -3.93 6.87
N GLU A 451 -7.34 -3.28 6.19
CA GLU A 451 -8.75 -3.63 6.19
C GLU A 451 -9.03 -4.98 5.50
N ASN A 452 -8.36 -5.25 4.36
CA ASN A 452 -8.61 -6.49 3.64
C ASN A 452 -7.87 -7.69 4.25
N ILE A 453 -6.80 -7.45 5.02
CA ILE A 453 -6.02 -8.49 5.71
C ILE A 453 -6.48 -8.68 7.17
N ALA A 454 -7.26 -7.76 7.74
CA ALA A 454 -7.75 -7.88 9.12
C ALA A 454 -8.85 -8.94 9.30
N LYS A 455 -9.49 -9.39 8.21
CA LYS A 455 -10.58 -10.37 8.29
C LYS A 455 -10.00 -11.80 8.41
N ASN A 456 -10.43 -12.54 9.43
CA ASN A 456 -10.10 -13.97 9.63
C ASN A 456 -8.59 -14.28 9.66
N PHE A 457 -7.77 -13.35 10.14
CA PHE A 457 -6.31 -13.54 10.18
C PHE A 457 -5.88 -14.67 11.12
N ASP A 458 -6.70 -15.08 12.05
CA ASP A 458 -6.52 -16.23 12.92
C ASP A 458 -6.48 -17.57 12.14
N GLN A 459 -7.06 -17.62 10.95
CA GLN A 459 -7.08 -18.76 10.05
C GLN A 459 -5.93 -18.76 9.04
N TYR A 460 -5.05 -17.75 9.04
CA TYR A 460 -3.97 -17.64 8.08
C TYR A 460 -2.93 -18.75 8.27
N THR A 461 -2.60 -19.38 7.16
CA THR A 461 -1.57 -20.42 7.05
C THR A 461 -0.60 -20.09 5.92
N ILE A 462 0.35 -21.00 5.63
CA ILE A 462 1.19 -20.88 4.44
C ILE A 462 0.39 -21.02 3.12
N ASP A 463 -0.80 -21.62 3.16
CA ASP A 463 -1.68 -21.68 1.99
C ASP A 463 -2.17 -20.26 1.63
N PRO A 464 -1.82 -19.75 0.45
CA PRO A 464 -2.22 -18.40 0.03
C PRO A 464 -3.73 -18.23 -0.09
N GLY A 465 -4.50 -19.32 -0.30
CA GLY A 465 -5.96 -19.28 -0.32
C GLY A 465 -6.57 -18.83 1.00
N THR A 466 -5.89 -19.03 2.13
CA THR A 466 -6.34 -18.57 3.44
C THR A 466 -6.08 -17.08 3.66
N ARG A 467 -5.19 -16.46 2.90
CA ARG A 467 -4.71 -15.09 3.10
C ARG A 467 -5.22 -14.09 2.05
N TYR A 468 -5.52 -14.56 0.85
CA TYR A 468 -5.95 -13.73 -0.26
C TYR A 468 -7.34 -14.14 -0.74
N PRO A 469 -8.40 -13.43 -0.34
CA PRO A 469 -9.79 -13.82 -0.64
C PRO A 469 -10.10 -13.84 -2.14
N ASN A 470 -9.35 -13.07 -2.96
CA ASN A 470 -9.53 -12.98 -4.40
C ASN A 470 -8.44 -13.73 -5.17
N LEU A 471 -7.84 -14.76 -4.57
CA LEU A 471 -6.77 -15.52 -5.20
C LEU A 471 -7.29 -16.30 -6.40
N ASN A 472 -6.70 -16.02 -7.56
CA ASN A 472 -6.73 -16.87 -8.73
C ASN A 472 -5.30 -17.32 -9.03
N SER A 473 -4.94 -18.50 -8.53
CA SER A 473 -3.60 -19.08 -8.65
C SER A 473 -3.18 -19.37 -10.10
N SER A 474 -4.14 -19.36 -11.03
CA SER A 474 -3.91 -19.59 -12.46
C SER A 474 -4.03 -18.31 -13.31
N CYS A 475 -4.09 -17.13 -12.70
CA CYS A 475 -4.21 -15.88 -13.47
C CYS A 475 -2.97 -15.62 -14.34
N VAL A 476 -1.80 -16.11 -13.92
CA VAL A 476 -0.60 -16.20 -14.74
C VAL A 476 -0.44 -17.64 -15.21
N ARG A 477 -0.28 -17.84 -16.52
CA ARG A 477 -0.14 -19.17 -17.10
C ARG A 477 1.34 -19.55 -17.30
N PRO A 478 1.69 -20.85 -17.30
CA PRO A 478 3.08 -21.31 -17.44
C PRO A 478 3.81 -20.74 -18.66
N HIS A 479 3.14 -20.59 -19.80
CA HIS A 479 3.77 -20.03 -21.01
C HIS A 479 4.15 -18.54 -20.89
N GLN A 480 3.54 -17.79 -19.95
CA GLN A 480 3.82 -16.36 -19.75
C GLN A 480 5.08 -16.12 -18.90
N VAL A 481 5.55 -17.14 -18.18
CA VAL A 481 6.72 -17.05 -17.28
C VAL A 481 7.96 -17.76 -17.83
N ARG A 482 7.96 -18.20 -19.10
CA ARG A 482 9.11 -18.87 -19.72
C ARG A 482 10.42 -18.06 -19.65
N HIS A 483 10.30 -16.74 -19.70
CA HIS A 483 11.44 -15.82 -19.60
C HIS A 483 12.09 -15.79 -18.19
N LEU A 484 11.41 -16.34 -17.19
CA LEU A 484 11.92 -16.48 -15.82
C LEU A 484 12.66 -17.82 -15.59
N TYR A 485 12.65 -18.70 -16.59
CA TYR A 485 13.44 -19.93 -16.60
C TYR A 485 14.64 -19.73 -17.51
N ILE A 486 15.84 -19.65 -16.91
CA ILE A 486 17.12 -19.31 -17.57
C ILE A 486 17.95 -20.57 -17.66
N SER A 487 17.93 -21.25 -18.82
CA SER A 487 18.78 -22.41 -19.12
C SER A 487 20.06 -22.02 -19.84
N GLY A 488 21.12 -22.83 -19.70
CA GLY A 488 22.49 -22.49 -20.09
C GLY A 488 22.77 -22.11 -21.55
N GLU A 489 21.91 -22.51 -22.46
CA GLU A 489 22.10 -22.24 -23.90
C GLU A 489 21.70 -20.83 -24.37
N VAL A 490 21.07 -20.02 -23.49
CA VAL A 490 20.48 -18.72 -23.85
C VAL A 490 21.34 -17.52 -23.41
N SER A 491 22.41 -17.75 -22.64
CA SER A 491 23.20 -16.67 -22.04
C SER A 491 23.93 -15.77 -23.06
N CYS A 492 24.27 -16.26 -24.26
CA CYS A 492 24.87 -15.44 -25.31
C CYS A 492 23.85 -14.64 -26.16
N SER A 493 22.54 -14.91 -26.03
CA SER A 493 21.51 -14.25 -26.83
C SER A 493 20.82 -13.10 -26.11
N LEU A 494 20.92 -13.01 -24.77
CA LEU A 494 20.23 -11.94 -24.01
C LEU A 494 20.91 -10.58 -24.19
N GLU A 495 22.23 -10.51 -24.31
CA GLU A 495 22.91 -9.25 -24.66
C GLU A 495 22.76 -8.88 -26.14
N ARG A 496 22.65 -9.87 -27.04
CA ARG A 496 22.33 -9.63 -28.46
C ARG A 496 20.82 -9.42 -28.69
N ALA A 497 19.94 -10.01 -27.89
CA ALA A 497 18.50 -9.79 -27.99
C ALA A 497 18.03 -8.44 -27.44
N ALA A 498 18.85 -7.76 -26.65
CA ALA A 498 18.60 -6.37 -26.28
C ALA A 498 18.79 -5.40 -27.44
N SER A 499 19.51 -5.80 -28.50
CA SER A 499 19.70 -4.98 -29.71
C SER A 499 18.80 -5.37 -30.89
N ILE A 500 18.06 -6.48 -30.81
CA ILE A 500 17.05 -6.84 -31.82
C ILE A 500 15.71 -7.02 -31.11
N ARG A 501 15.09 -5.89 -30.80
CA ARG A 501 13.65 -5.89 -30.45
C ARG A 501 12.83 -6.15 -31.72
N ARG A 502 12.64 -7.42 -32.07
CA ARG A 502 11.42 -7.78 -32.75
C ARG A 502 10.30 -7.66 -31.74
N PRO A 503 9.25 -6.87 -32.00
CA PRO A 503 8.07 -6.87 -31.15
C PRO A 503 7.49 -8.28 -31.18
N VAL A 504 7.60 -9.01 -30.07
CA VAL A 504 6.77 -10.18 -29.85
C VAL A 504 5.35 -9.65 -29.77
N ASN A 505 4.55 -9.93 -30.79
CA ASN A 505 3.13 -9.73 -30.77
C ASN A 505 2.55 -10.60 -29.65
N LEU A 506 2.54 -10.05 -28.42
CA LEU A 506 1.60 -10.46 -27.42
C LEU A 506 0.23 -10.04 -27.96
N CYS A 507 -0.51 -10.97 -28.52
CA CYS A 507 -1.95 -10.85 -28.65
C CYS A 507 -2.55 -10.74 -27.24
N ARG A 508 -2.36 -9.56 -26.63
CA ARG A 508 -3.40 -9.03 -25.78
C ARG A 508 -4.59 -8.88 -26.70
N ARG A 509 -5.72 -9.50 -26.37
CA ARG A 509 -7.01 -8.95 -26.78
C ARG A 509 -6.89 -7.47 -26.47
N GLU A 510 -6.72 -6.69 -27.54
CA GLU A 510 -6.65 -5.26 -27.50
C GLU A 510 -7.84 -4.81 -26.66
N SER A 511 -7.57 -4.17 -25.54
CA SER A 511 -8.59 -3.34 -24.93
C SER A 511 -8.74 -2.22 -25.95
N GLU A 512 -9.75 -2.33 -26.79
CA GLU A 512 -10.08 -1.35 -27.82
C GLU A 512 -10.08 0.02 -27.14
N ILE A 513 -9.16 0.87 -27.59
CA ILE A 513 -9.12 2.25 -27.14
C ILE A 513 -10.48 2.81 -27.51
N ARG A 514 -11.25 3.26 -26.52
CA ARG A 514 -12.59 3.78 -26.77
C ARG A 514 -12.51 4.82 -27.89
N PRO A 515 -13.28 4.69 -29.00
CA PRO A 515 -13.18 5.55 -30.18
C PRO A 515 -13.22 7.04 -29.85
N ALA A 516 -14.02 7.44 -28.85
CA ALA A 516 -14.08 8.83 -28.38
C ALA A 516 -12.75 9.35 -27.79
N ARG A 517 -11.96 8.48 -27.13
CA ARG A 517 -10.64 8.85 -26.58
C ARG A 517 -9.60 8.98 -27.70
N LEU A 518 -9.65 8.12 -28.68
CA LEU A 518 -8.79 8.15 -29.86
C LEU A 518 -9.07 9.40 -30.70
N LEU A 519 -10.35 9.73 -30.92
CA LEU A 519 -10.77 10.93 -31.64
C LEU A 519 -10.26 12.20 -30.95
N THR A 520 -10.47 12.34 -29.65
CA THR A 520 -9.98 13.49 -28.86
C THR A 520 -8.47 13.62 -28.91
N TRP A 521 -7.73 12.50 -28.89
CA TRP A 521 -6.28 12.54 -29.03
C TRP A 521 -5.85 13.02 -30.41
N CYS A 522 -6.45 12.48 -31.48
CA CYS A 522 -6.17 12.92 -32.85
C CYS A 522 -6.43 14.41 -33.03
N GLN A 523 -7.59 14.90 -32.59
CA GLN A 523 -7.96 16.33 -32.63
C GLN A 523 -6.88 17.18 -31.97
N LYS A 524 -6.43 16.79 -30.78
CA LYS A 524 -5.41 17.51 -30.04
C LYS A 524 -4.03 17.51 -30.72
N GLN A 525 -3.66 16.41 -31.40
CA GLN A 525 -2.36 16.32 -32.06
C GLN A 525 -2.34 17.07 -33.40
N THR A 526 -3.47 17.25 -34.06
CA THR A 526 -3.59 17.97 -35.33
C THR A 526 -4.08 19.41 -35.18
N GLU A 527 -4.25 19.88 -33.96
CA GLU A 527 -4.67 21.26 -33.65
C GLU A 527 -3.61 22.27 -34.15
N GLY A 528 -4.08 23.31 -34.88
CA GLY A 528 -3.26 24.37 -35.45
C GLY A 528 -2.71 24.10 -36.86
N TYR A 529 -3.01 22.93 -37.47
CA TYR A 529 -2.68 22.68 -38.87
C TYR A 529 -3.73 23.27 -39.80
N LYS A 530 -3.25 23.95 -40.88
CA LYS A 530 -4.12 24.55 -41.89
C LYS A 530 -4.89 23.46 -42.61
N ASN A 531 -6.20 23.65 -42.83
CA ASN A 531 -7.10 22.75 -43.55
C ASN A 531 -7.26 21.33 -42.93
N VAL A 532 -6.96 21.19 -41.61
CA VAL A 532 -7.15 19.92 -40.88
C VAL A 532 -8.23 20.11 -39.82
N THR A 533 -9.40 19.52 -40.07
CA THR A 533 -10.49 19.47 -39.08
C THR A 533 -10.95 18.02 -38.90
N ILE A 534 -10.68 17.43 -37.73
CA ILE A 534 -11.06 16.06 -37.44
C ILE A 534 -12.37 16.04 -36.64
N THR A 535 -13.43 15.59 -37.27
CA THR A 535 -14.77 15.43 -36.68
C THR A 535 -15.09 13.96 -36.35
N ASP A 536 -14.47 13.02 -37.08
CA ASP A 536 -14.64 11.59 -36.91
C ASP A 536 -13.35 10.81 -37.19
N LEU A 537 -13.39 9.50 -36.99
CA LEU A 537 -12.24 8.61 -37.21
C LEU A 537 -12.28 7.93 -38.61
N THR A 538 -13.04 8.49 -39.57
CA THR A 538 -13.24 7.94 -40.92
C THR A 538 -13.11 9.02 -41.98
N SER A 539 -14.21 9.77 -42.24
CA SER A 539 -14.30 10.73 -43.32
C SER A 539 -13.27 11.86 -43.26
N SER A 540 -12.93 12.31 -42.03
CA SER A 540 -11.92 13.35 -41.77
C SER A 540 -10.49 12.98 -42.22
N TRP A 541 -10.25 11.72 -42.59
CA TRP A 541 -8.93 11.22 -42.94
C TRP A 541 -8.75 10.92 -44.44
N LEU A 542 -9.81 11.05 -45.22
CA LEU A 542 -9.82 10.70 -46.63
C LEU A 542 -8.94 11.61 -47.51
N SER A 543 -8.75 12.86 -47.15
CA SER A 543 -7.84 13.77 -47.84
C SER A 543 -6.35 13.41 -47.69
N GLY A 544 -6.00 12.54 -46.74
CA GLY A 544 -4.62 12.22 -46.40
C GLY A 544 -3.89 13.30 -45.62
N ILE A 545 -4.31 14.55 -45.67
CA ILE A 545 -3.67 15.68 -44.99
C ILE A 545 -3.68 15.52 -43.48
N ALA A 546 -4.76 14.97 -42.91
CA ALA A 546 -4.84 14.68 -41.48
C ALA A 546 -3.76 13.68 -41.02
N PHE A 547 -3.46 12.65 -41.83
CA PHE A 547 -2.36 11.73 -41.58
C PHE A 547 -1.00 12.42 -41.69
N CYS A 548 -0.79 13.21 -42.72
CA CYS A 548 0.43 13.99 -42.91
C CYS A 548 0.66 14.98 -41.76
N ALA A 549 -0.39 15.66 -41.27
CA ALA A 549 -0.34 16.52 -40.11
C ALA A 549 0.04 15.75 -38.83
N LEU A 550 -0.55 14.57 -38.63
CA LEU A 550 -0.23 13.73 -37.47
C LEU A 550 1.23 13.26 -37.48
N ILE A 551 1.75 12.85 -38.62
CA ILE A 551 3.16 12.44 -38.77
C ILE A 551 4.09 13.66 -38.60
N HIS A 552 3.81 14.77 -39.26
CA HIS A 552 4.58 16.00 -39.14
C HIS A 552 4.65 16.52 -37.71
N ARG A 553 3.57 16.37 -36.93
CA ARG A 553 3.54 16.79 -35.51
C ARG A 553 4.62 16.15 -34.68
N PHE A 554 4.91 14.89 -34.91
CA PHE A 554 5.89 14.11 -34.15
C PHE A 554 7.28 14.04 -34.82
N LYS A 555 7.31 14.16 -36.14
CA LYS A 555 8.53 14.08 -36.97
C LYS A 555 8.50 15.09 -38.11
N PRO A 556 8.69 16.39 -37.80
CA PRO A 556 8.59 17.46 -38.81
C PRO A 556 9.53 17.30 -40.02
N GLN A 557 10.67 16.64 -39.83
CA GLN A 557 11.66 16.42 -40.86
C GLN A 557 11.25 15.39 -41.93
N LEU A 558 10.15 14.64 -41.72
CA LEU A 558 9.74 13.59 -42.65
C LEU A 558 8.73 14.05 -43.73
N ILE A 559 8.03 15.16 -43.46
CA ILE A 559 7.01 15.72 -44.38
C ILE A 559 7.18 17.23 -44.38
N ASP A 560 7.29 17.80 -45.54
CA ASP A 560 7.10 19.24 -45.74
C ASP A 560 5.60 19.53 -45.88
N PHE A 561 4.99 19.92 -44.76
CA PHE A 561 3.54 20.08 -44.68
C PHE A 561 3.02 21.25 -45.55
N ASP A 562 3.84 22.29 -45.74
CA ASP A 562 3.45 23.51 -46.48
C ASP A 562 3.47 23.28 -48.01
N SER A 563 4.15 22.24 -48.49
CA SER A 563 4.18 21.85 -49.90
C SER A 563 3.05 20.92 -50.35
N LEU A 564 2.22 20.45 -49.41
CA LEU A 564 1.14 19.50 -49.71
C LEU A 564 -0.02 20.18 -50.41
N ASN A 565 -0.48 19.57 -51.54
CA ASN A 565 -1.69 20.00 -52.22
C ASN A 565 -2.93 19.29 -51.64
N GLU A 566 -3.90 20.09 -51.15
CA GLU A 566 -5.10 19.59 -50.50
C GLU A 566 -5.97 18.74 -51.44
N GLU A 567 -6.01 19.03 -52.74
CA GLU A 567 -6.83 18.34 -53.72
C GLU A 567 -6.25 16.99 -54.16
N ASP A 568 -4.98 16.71 -53.85
CA ASP A 568 -4.30 15.47 -54.24
C ASP A 568 -4.39 14.37 -53.18
N HIS A 569 -5.63 13.97 -52.88
CA HIS A 569 -5.95 13.02 -51.80
C HIS A 569 -5.16 11.70 -51.92
N ALA A 570 -5.03 11.14 -53.14
CA ALA A 570 -4.34 9.89 -53.38
C ALA A 570 -2.83 9.95 -53.07
N ALA A 571 -2.17 11.05 -53.47
CA ALA A 571 -0.76 11.26 -53.21
C ALA A 571 -0.50 11.51 -51.74
N ASN A 572 -1.32 12.32 -51.07
CA ASN A 572 -1.21 12.60 -49.66
C ASN A 572 -1.38 11.34 -48.79
N LEU A 573 -2.37 10.50 -49.12
CA LEU A 573 -2.60 9.24 -48.44
C LEU A 573 -1.43 8.27 -48.65
N GLN A 574 -0.94 8.14 -49.91
CA GLN A 574 0.17 7.24 -50.21
C GLN A 574 1.45 7.69 -49.51
N LEU A 575 1.75 9.00 -49.53
CA LEU A 575 2.90 9.58 -48.83
C LEU A 575 2.85 9.26 -47.31
N ALA A 576 1.69 9.47 -46.67
CA ALA A 576 1.51 9.19 -45.26
C ALA A 576 1.67 7.69 -44.94
N PHE A 577 1.17 6.82 -45.81
CA PHE A 577 1.25 5.36 -45.66
C PHE A 577 2.68 4.85 -45.83
N ASP A 578 3.40 5.35 -46.84
CA ASP A 578 4.78 4.96 -47.12
C ASP A 578 5.71 5.37 -45.94
N ILE A 579 5.55 6.58 -45.44
CA ILE A 579 6.29 7.05 -44.27
C ILE A 579 5.91 6.25 -43.02
N SER A 580 4.63 5.97 -42.84
CA SER A 580 4.16 5.20 -41.68
C SER A 580 4.74 3.77 -41.64
N GLU A 581 4.85 3.14 -42.80
CA GLU A 581 5.44 1.80 -42.91
C GLU A 581 6.97 1.84 -42.75
N ARG A 582 7.62 2.76 -43.45
CA ARG A 582 9.11 2.84 -43.45
C ARG A 582 9.69 3.30 -42.14
N GLU A 583 9.12 4.36 -41.52
CA GLU A 583 9.68 4.98 -40.32
C GLU A 583 9.13 4.45 -39.02
N PHE A 584 7.87 3.97 -39.03
CA PHE A 584 7.18 3.56 -37.82
C PHE A 584 6.81 2.08 -37.78
N GLY A 585 6.99 1.36 -38.90
CA GLY A 585 6.59 -0.04 -39.03
C GLY A 585 5.08 -0.25 -38.98
N ILE A 586 4.28 0.81 -39.20
CA ILE A 586 2.83 0.76 -39.21
C ILE A 586 2.37 0.46 -40.64
N ARG A 587 2.12 -0.82 -40.94
CA ARG A 587 1.64 -1.24 -42.26
C ARG A 587 0.27 -0.66 -42.56
N PRO A 588 0.07 -0.05 -43.75
CA PRO A 588 -1.22 0.42 -44.18
C PRO A 588 -2.17 -0.77 -44.44
N PHE A 589 -3.46 -0.54 -44.30
CA PHE A 589 -4.47 -1.56 -44.48
C PHE A 589 -5.08 -1.54 -45.91
N THR A 590 -4.68 -0.56 -46.74
CA THR A 590 -5.07 -0.34 -48.13
C THR A 590 -4.09 0.61 -48.78
N SER A 591 -4.15 0.79 -50.11
CA SER A 591 -3.37 1.78 -50.84
C SER A 591 -4.08 3.15 -50.92
N GLY A 592 -3.34 4.24 -51.10
CA GLY A 592 -3.93 5.59 -51.26
C GLY A 592 -4.90 5.71 -52.42
N LYS A 593 -4.66 5.00 -53.56
CA LYS A 593 -5.51 4.97 -54.72
C LYS A 593 -6.82 4.22 -54.48
N GLU A 594 -6.78 3.09 -53.78
CA GLU A 594 -7.98 2.30 -53.45
C GLU A 594 -8.91 3.03 -52.48
N LEU A 595 -8.36 3.78 -51.54
CA LEU A 595 -9.14 4.56 -50.59
C LEU A 595 -9.89 5.73 -51.26
N CYS A 596 -9.32 6.34 -52.31
CA CYS A 596 -9.93 7.42 -53.04
C CYS A 596 -11.00 6.97 -54.04
N ASN A 597 -11.00 5.69 -54.47
CA ASN A 597 -11.91 5.16 -55.47
C ASN A 597 -13.28 4.70 -54.93
N GLY A 598 -13.68 5.15 -53.74
CA GLY A 598 -15.03 4.94 -53.21
C GLY A 598 -15.26 3.60 -52.49
N GLN A 599 -14.24 2.87 -52.12
CA GLN A 599 -14.40 1.70 -51.29
C GLN A 599 -14.89 2.11 -49.90
N GLU A 600 -15.94 1.48 -49.42
CA GLU A 600 -16.53 1.77 -48.11
C GLU A 600 -15.45 1.60 -47.00
N LEU A 601 -15.19 2.67 -46.31
CA LEU A 601 -14.18 2.71 -45.28
C LEU A 601 -14.57 1.81 -44.09
N ASP A 602 -13.79 0.75 -43.87
CA ASP A 602 -13.96 -0.09 -42.70
C ASP A 602 -13.51 0.65 -41.45
N LYS A 603 -14.49 1.10 -40.64
CA LYS A 603 -14.28 1.82 -39.37
C LYS A 603 -13.35 1.08 -38.42
N THR A 604 -13.39 -0.25 -38.43
CA THR A 604 -12.58 -1.10 -37.55
C THR A 604 -11.10 -1.06 -37.96
N LYS A 605 -10.83 -1.14 -39.27
CA LYS A 605 -9.45 -1.07 -39.80
C LYS A 605 -8.83 0.31 -39.56
N MET A 606 -9.62 1.39 -39.74
CA MET A 606 -9.17 2.76 -39.49
C MET A 606 -8.89 2.99 -38.00
N ASN A 607 -9.79 2.57 -37.12
CA ASN A 607 -9.57 2.65 -35.68
C ASN A 607 -8.32 1.87 -35.26
N THR A 608 -8.11 0.69 -35.81
CA THR A 608 -6.91 -0.12 -35.53
C THR A 608 -5.66 0.56 -36.02
N TYR A 609 -5.68 1.17 -37.20
CA TYR A 609 -4.55 1.89 -37.77
C TYR A 609 -4.18 3.13 -36.94
N LEU A 610 -5.14 3.97 -36.59
CA LEU A 610 -4.96 5.16 -35.73
C LEU A 610 -4.57 4.79 -34.29
N SER A 611 -5.05 3.67 -33.78
CA SER A 611 -4.64 3.18 -32.46
C SER A 611 -3.15 2.86 -32.38
N LYS A 612 -2.53 2.39 -33.49
CA LYS A 612 -1.09 2.15 -33.55
C LYS A 612 -0.28 3.46 -33.43
N PHE A 613 -0.76 4.55 -34.05
CA PHE A 613 -0.15 5.88 -33.86
C PHE A 613 -0.31 6.35 -32.42
N TYR A 614 -1.48 6.17 -31.84
CA TYR A 614 -1.72 6.51 -30.44
C TYR A 614 -0.78 5.75 -29.51
N GLU A 615 -0.61 4.45 -29.71
CA GLU A 615 0.29 3.62 -28.88
C GLU A 615 1.74 4.00 -29.03
N LEU A 616 2.17 4.36 -30.24
CA LEU A 616 3.54 4.76 -30.55
C LEU A 616 3.88 6.12 -29.95
N PHE A 617 2.98 7.10 -30.06
CA PHE A 617 3.26 8.50 -29.74
C PHE A 617 2.65 9.01 -28.43
N ARG A 618 1.83 8.22 -27.73
CA ARG A 618 1.33 8.60 -26.41
C ARG A 618 2.49 8.77 -25.43
N GLY A 619 2.69 9.99 -24.92
CA GLY A 619 3.78 10.29 -23.98
C GLY A 619 5.12 10.66 -24.62
N THR A 620 5.20 10.74 -25.95
CA THR A 620 6.37 11.28 -26.65
C THR A 620 6.38 12.81 -26.55
N PRO A 621 7.45 13.45 -26.03
CA PRO A 621 7.54 14.90 -26.05
C PRO A 621 7.63 15.39 -27.50
N LEU A 622 6.91 16.48 -27.82
CA LEU A 622 6.91 17.07 -29.16
C LEU A 622 8.30 17.62 -29.50
N PRO A 623 8.83 17.41 -30.72
CA PRO A 623 10.10 17.98 -31.16
C PRO A 623 9.96 19.51 -31.27
N GLY A 624 10.86 20.26 -30.66
CA GLY A 624 10.91 21.70 -30.73
C GLY A 624 10.85 22.50 -29.43
N GLY A 625 11.13 21.85 -28.29
CA GLY A 625 11.13 22.48 -26.95
C GLY A 625 12.47 22.94 -26.43
N SER A 626 13.32 23.61 -27.24
CA SER A 626 14.48 24.35 -26.72
C SER A 626 14.51 25.80 -27.21
N VAL A 627 13.50 26.54 -26.82
CA VAL A 627 13.64 27.98 -26.59
C VAL A 627 12.91 28.22 -25.27
N ARG A 628 13.66 28.71 -24.29
CA ARG A 628 13.12 29.32 -23.07
C ARG A 628 12.10 30.39 -23.46
N ARG A 629 10.88 29.98 -23.75
CA ARG A 629 9.72 30.82 -23.52
C ARG A 629 9.38 30.61 -22.06
N ALA A 630 9.49 31.70 -21.31
CA ALA A 630 8.83 31.83 -20.03
C ALA A 630 7.48 31.10 -20.14
N PHE A 631 7.25 30.15 -19.29
CA PHE A 631 5.91 29.59 -19.09
C PHE A 631 4.97 30.77 -19.00
N PRO A 632 3.89 30.84 -19.80
CA PRO A 632 2.82 31.72 -19.44
C PRO A 632 2.47 31.28 -18.02
N GLN A 633 2.51 32.22 -17.09
CA GLN A 633 1.99 32.00 -15.75
C GLN A 633 0.65 31.33 -15.97
N SER A 634 0.54 30.04 -15.63
CA SER A 634 -0.74 29.37 -15.63
C SER A 634 -1.57 30.16 -14.65
N ASN A 635 -2.57 30.88 -15.16
CA ASN A 635 -3.57 31.52 -14.35
C ASN A 635 -4.38 30.40 -13.68
N ASP A 636 -3.79 29.74 -12.68
CA ASP A 636 -4.46 28.80 -11.80
C ASP A 636 -5.39 29.59 -10.86
N LYS A 637 -6.30 30.36 -11.47
CA LYS A 637 -7.30 31.13 -10.76
C LYS A 637 -8.64 30.44 -10.81
N CYS A 638 -9.34 30.49 -9.71
CA CYS A 638 -10.71 30.01 -9.63
C CYS A 638 -11.63 30.90 -10.46
N HIS A 639 -12.33 30.32 -11.42
CA HIS A 639 -13.27 31.06 -12.29
C HIS A 639 -14.40 31.75 -11.50
N SER A 640 -14.70 31.26 -10.29
CA SER A 640 -15.78 31.80 -9.47
C SER A 640 -15.35 32.93 -8.52
N CYS A 641 -14.11 32.95 -8.03
CA CYS A 641 -13.66 33.92 -7.03
C CYS A 641 -12.32 34.62 -7.37
N ASP A 642 -11.73 34.31 -8.52
CA ASP A 642 -10.49 34.89 -9.07
C ASP A 642 -9.23 34.67 -8.20
N ARG A 643 -9.33 33.93 -7.09
CA ARG A 643 -8.19 33.59 -6.25
C ARG A 643 -7.47 32.38 -6.82
N ARG A 644 -6.18 32.25 -6.49
CA ARG A 644 -5.34 31.14 -6.92
C ARG A 644 -5.89 29.82 -6.41
N VAL A 645 -6.00 28.82 -7.30
CA VAL A 645 -6.48 27.47 -6.99
C VAL A 645 -5.30 26.51 -6.99
N TYR A 646 -5.03 25.88 -5.87
CA TYR A 646 -3.99 24.87 -5.76
C TYR A 646 -4.47 23.50 -6.27
N MET A 647 -3.55 22.70 -6.79
CA MET A 647 -3.84 21.42 -7.47
C MET A 647 -4.65 20.43 -6.60
N VAL A 648 -4.52 20.53 -5.27
CA VAL A 648 -5.20 19.65 -4.29
C VAL A 648 -6.67 20.03 -4.07
N GLU A 649 -7.03 21.30 -4.27
CA GLU A 649 -8.38 21.88 -4.06
C GLU A 649 -9.15 22.07 -5.37
N ARG A 650 -8.48 21.82 -6.48
CA ARG A 650 -8.96 22.16 -7.81
C ARG A 650 -10.01 21.19 -8.31
N ILE A 651 -11.18 21.72 -8.67
CA ILE A 651 -12.15 21.01 -9.49
C ILE A 651 -12.05 21.59 -10.90
N CYS A 652 -11.84 20.72 -11.89
CA CYS A 652 -11.83 21.10 -13.30
C CYS A 652 -13.18 20.73 -13.91
N ALA A 653 -13.88 21.72 -14.46
CA ALA A 653 -15.14 21.56 -15.19
C ALA A 653 -15.12 22.49 -16.40
N GLU A 654 -15.50 21.99 -17.56
CA GLU A 654 -15.54 22.73 -18.86
C GLU A 654 -14.23 23.47 -19.19
N GLY A 655 -13.07 22.88 -18.80
CA GLY A 655 -11.75 23.50 -19.02
C GLY A 655 -11.39 24.62 -18.04
N LEU A 656 -12.27 24.96 -17.10
CA LEU A 656 -12.08 26.01 -16.10
C LEU A 656 -11.76 25.40 -14.72
N TYR A 657 -11.06 26.18 -13.87
CA TYR A 657 -10.68 25.75 -12.52
C TYR A 657 -11.53 26.42 -11.46
N PHE A 658 -11.95 25.64 -10.47
CA PHE A 658 -12.75 26.10 -9.34
C PHE A 658 -12.19 25.55 -8.04
N HIS A 659 -12.26 26.30 -6.95
CA HIS A 659 -12.10 25.74 -5.62
C HIS A 659 -13.26 24.79 -5.32
N ARG A 660 -13.01 23.79 -4.52
CA ARG A 660 -14.05 22.83 -4.10
C ARG A 660 -15.23 23.52 -3.42
N GLU A 661 -14.95 24.59 -2.68
CA GLU A 661 -15.97 25.44 -2.03
C GLU A 661 -16.71 26.37 -2.98
N CYS A 662 -16.08 26.76 -4.09
CA CYS A 662 -16.67 27.65 -5.11
C CYS A 662 -17.46 26.87 -6.17
N PHE A 663 -17.39 25.56 -6.17
CA PHE A 663 -18.10 24.70 -7.12
C PHE A 663 -19.56 24.49 -6.69
N ARG A 664 -20.33 25.58 -6.77
CA ARG A 664 -21.71 25.67 -6.28
C ARG A 664 -22.68 26.20 -7.35
N CYS A 665 -23.94 25.84 -7.21
CA CYS A 665 -25.00 26.36 -8.04
C CYS A 665 -25.19 27.85 -7.78
N SER A 666 -25.17 28.66 -8.84
CA SER A 666 -25.34 30.13 -8.73
C SER A 666 -26.72 30.58 -8.29
N THR A 667 -27.73 29.69 -8.28
CA THR A 667 -29.09 30.01 -7.85
C THR A 667 -29.37 29.58 -6.41
N CYS A 668 -29.01 28.34 -6.05
CA CYS A 668 -29.35 27.79 -4.73
C CYS A 668 -28.13 27.57 -3.82
N SER A 669 -26.92 27.93 -4.26
CA SER A 669 -25.67 27.79 -3.51
C SER A 669 -25.33 26.36 -3.08
N SER A 670 -26.09 25.35 -3.52
CA SER A 670 -25.80 23.96 -3.22
C SER A 670 -24.46 23.55 -3.84
N THR A 671 -23.67 22.73 -3.13
CA THR A 671 -22.42 22.18 -3.64
C THR A 671 -22.70 21.24 -4.81
N LEU A 672 -22.00 21.43 -5.91
CA LEU A 672 -22.13 20.62 -7.11
C LEU A 672 -21.12 19.48 -7.09
N ARG A 673 -21.47 18.36 -7.73
CA ARG A 673 -20.54 17.24 -7.99
C ARG A 673 -20.10 17.28 -9.44
N GLN A 674 -18.87 16.87 -9.68
CA GLN A 674 -18.33 16.71 -11.03
C GLN A 674 -19.21 15.71 -11.82
N GLY A 675 -19.67 16.10 -13.01
CA GLY A 675 -20.63 15.32 -13.82
C GLY A 675 -22.12 15.50 -13.47
N ALA A 676 -22.47 16.20 -12.39
CA ALA A 676 -23.86 16.53 -12.01
C ALA A 676 -24.15 18.06 -12.07
N HIS A 677 -23.23 18.84 -12.64
CA HIS A 677 -23.35 20.28 -12.86
C HIS A 677 -23.75 20.56 -14.31
N ALA A 678 -24.30 21.73 -14.53
CA ALA A 678 -24.47 22.34 -15.84
C ALA A 678 -23.78 23.72 -15.82
N PHE A 679 -23.10 24.05 -16.91
CA PHE A 679 -22.35 25.29 -17.06
C PHE A 679 -22.98 26.15 -18.17
N ASP A 680 -23.28 27.40 -17.83
CA ASP A 680 -23.77 28.39 -18.79
C ASP A 680 -22.53 29.13 -19.34
N SER A 681 -22.10 28.79 -20.53
CA SER A 681 -20.91 29.36 -21.18
C SER A 681 -21.06 30.86 -21.54
N GLU A 682 -22.28 31.35 -21.72
CA GLU A 682 -22.54 32.78 -22.03
C GLU A 682 -22.37 33.64 -20.78
N LYS A 683 -22.71 33.13 -19.61
CA LYS A 683 -22.65 33.85 -18.34
C LYS A 683 -21.51 33.41 -17.44
N GLY A 684 -20.75 32.38 -17.81
CA GLY A 684 -19.66 31.84 -17.02
C GLY A 684 -20.08 31.25 -15.65
N LYS A 685 -21.33 30.78 -15.49
CA LYS A 685 -21.88 30.36 -14.19
C LYS A 685 -22.27 28.89 -14.13
N LEU A 686 -22.08 28.30 -12.94
CA LEU A 686 -22.44 26.91 -12.66
C LEU A 686 -23.87 26.82 -12.09
N TYR A 687 -24.60 25.79 -12.51
CA TYR A 687 -25.95 25.49 -12.04
C TYR A 687 -26.10 24.01 -11.72
N CYS A 688 -27.01 23.69 -10.80
CA CYS A 688 -27.49 22.31 -10.68
C CYS A 688 -28.50 22.02 -11.83
N LYS A 689 -28.68 20.77 -12.19
CA LYS A 689 -29.58 20.40 -13.30
C LYS A 689 -30.97 20.99 -13.19
N LEU A 690 -31.55 21.00 -12.00
CA LEU A 690 -32.88 21.59 -11.76
C LEU A 690 -32.96 23.08 -12.13
N HIS A 691 -31.97 23.87 -11.70
CA HIS A 691 -31.97 25.31 -11.99
C HIS A 691 -31.49 25.67 -13.40
N PHE A 692 -30.76 24.79 -14.03
CA PHE A 692 -30.39 24.93 -15.43
C PHE A 692 -31.59 24.61 -16.33
N ASP A 693 -32.34 23.54 -16.04
CA ASP A 693 -33.54 23.15 -16.80
C ASP A 693 -34.69 24.18 -16.63
N GLN A 694 -34.92 24.72 -15.41
CA GLN A 694 -35.89 25.76 -15.16
C GLN A 694 -35.63 27.05 -15.93
N ARG A 695 -34.38 27.32 -16.25
CA ARG A 695 -33.97 28.50 -16.98
C ARG A 695 -34.14 28.38 -18.49
N ASN A 696 -33.88 27.15 -19.02
CA ASN A 696 -34.05 26.85 -20.42
C ASN A 696 -35.51 26.58 -20.79
N SER A 697 -36.41 26.41 -19.83
CA SER A 697 -37.83 26.26 -20.08
C SER A 697 -38.57 27.59 -20.28
N GLY A 698 -37.85 28.76 -20.24
CA GLY A 698 -38.43 30.12 -20.51
C GLY A 698 -38.53 30.52 -21.96
N THR A 699 -38.11 29.68 -22.95
CA THR A 699 -38.27 29.93 -24.37
C THR A 699 -38.69 28.68 -25.11
N ASN A 700 -40.03 28.66 -25.39
CA ASN A 700 -40.73 27.94 -26.48
C ASN A 700 -40.88 26.42 -26.46
N LEU A 701 -42.19 26.08 -26.54
CA LEU A 701 -42.88 24.99 -27.26
C LEU A 701 -43.23 23.73 -26.50
N ARG A 702 -44.51 23.76 -26.11
CA ARG A 702 -45.52 22.69 -26.20
C ARG A 702 -45.02 21.37 -26.83
N ARG A 703 -45.12 20.29 -26.07
CA ARG A 703 -45.84 19.06 -26.46
C ARG A 703 -46.09 18.15 -25.25
N ASN A 704 -47.39 18.06 -24.95
CA ASN A 704 -48.19 16.96 -24.49
C ASN A 704 -47.47 15.74 -23.84
N PHE A 705 -47.73 15.49 -22.57
CA PHE A 705 -48.46 14.27 -22.19
C PHE A 705 -49.25 14.48 -20.91
N SER A 706 -50.53 14.35 -21.04
CA SER A 706 -51.54 14.35 -19.99
C SER A 706 -51.48 13.04 -19.22
N LEU A 707 -51.80 13.06 -17.96
CA LEU A 707 -52.78 12.20 -17.28
C LEU A 707 -52.96 12.58 -15.82
N ARG A 708 -54.13 13.16 -15.55
CA ARG A 708 -55.15 12.92 -14.51
C ARG A 708 -54.64 12.74 -13.08
N SER A 709 -55.05 13.53 -12.20
CA SER A 709 -56.31 14.13 -11.63
C SER A 709 -56.51 13.57 -10.25
N ASN A 710 -56.71 14.34 -9.24
CA ASN A 710 -57.90 14.84 -8.61
C ASN A 710 -57.57 15.45 -7.24
N ARG A 711 -58.04 16.69 -7.09
CA ARG A 711 -58.90 17.31 -6.07
C ARG A 711 -58.52 17.09 -4.61
N SER A 712 -58.50 18.02 -3.76
CA SER A 712 -59.27 19.27 -3.47
C SER A 712 -58.59 19.95 -2.30
N GLY A 713 -58.40 21.20 -2.17
CA GLY A 713 -59.32 22.28 -2.07
C GLY A 713 -59.14 23.05 -0.77
N ALA A 714 -59.16 24.37 -0.90
CA ALA A 714 -59.33 25.45 0.08
C ALA A 714 -58.06 26.13 0.56
N GLU A 715 -57.67 27.27 0.01
CA GLU A 715 -58.03 28.70 0.34
C GLU A 715 -57.92 28.99 1.84
N VAL A 716 -57.09 29.99 2.25
CA VAL A 716 -57.38 31.39 2.32
C VAL A 716 -56.18 32.19 2.85
N GLN A 717 -55.75 33.20 2.06
CA GLN A 717 -55.40 34.64 2.29
C GLN A 717 -54.50 35.08 3.44
N GLN A 718 -53.40 35.70 3.06
CA GLN A 718 -53.05 37.16 3.05
C GLN A 718 -52.50 37.75 4.33
N LYS A 719 -51.26 38.20 4.22
CA LYS A 719 -50.55 39.48 4.46
C LYS A 719 -51.21 40.53 5.42
N PRO A 720 -50.49 41.58 5.86
CA PRO A 720 -49.09 41.98 5.83
C PRO A 720 -48.54 42.71 7.12
N VAL A 721 -47.21 42.94 7.13
CA VAL A 721 -46.44 44.17 7.47
C VAL A 721 -46.54 44.77 8.87
N THR A 722 -45.48 45.03 9.57
CA THR A 722 -44.66 46.22 9.78
C THR A 722 -43.68 46.04 10.94
N ASP A 723 -42.48 46.54 10.66
CA ASP A 723 -41.49 47.29 11.45
C ASP A 723 -41.68 47.46 12.96
N GLU A 724 -40.61 47.35 13.73
CA GLU A 724 -39.77 48.41 14.29
C GLU A 724 -38.91 47.90 15.45
N GLU A 725 -37.75 48.51 15.47
CA GLU A 725 -36.65 48.55 16.40
C GLU A 725 -36.96 48.45 17.91
N SER A 726 -36.08 47.84 18.66
CA SER A 726 -35.19 48.55 19.58
C SER A 726 -34.39 47.60 20.49
N SER A 727 -33.16 48.01 20.65
CA SER A 727 -32.11 47.64 21.59
C SER A 727 -32.49 47.18 22.98
N SER A 728 -31.80 46.17 23.53
CA SER A 728 -31.05 46.31 24.77
C SER A 728 -30.23 45.04 25.11
N VAL A 729 -29.09 45.32 25.61
CA VAL A 729 -28.00 44.52 26.19
C VAL A 729 -28.49 43.59 27.31
N ALA A 730 -28.02 42.33 27.31
CA ALA A 730 -27.57 41.61 28.49
C ALA A 730 -26.92 40.28 28.12
N ASP A 731 -25.87 40.00 28.78
CA ASP A 731 -24.80 39.07 28.72
C ASP A 731 -25.19 37.56 28.95
N PRO A 732 -24.25 36.62 28.63
CA PRO A 732 -24.60 35.31 28.19
C PRO A 732 -24.37 34.23 29.28
N GLN A 733 -25.28 33.34 29.42
CA GLN A 733 -24.96 31.98 29.92
C GLN A 733 -26.02 30.97 29.49
N SER A 734 -25.47 29.78 29.06
CA SER A 734 -26.21 28.54 28.83
C SER A 734 -27.06 28.42 27.55
N GLN A 735 -26.42 28.06 26.43
CA GLN A 735 -27.07 27.32 25.33
C GLN A 735 -26.06 26.55 24.47
N SER A 736 -25.60 25.40 24.96
CA SER A 736 -24.85 24.45 24.13
C SER A 736 -25.46 23.04 24.05
N THR A 737 -26.60 22.82 24.68
CA THR A 737 -27.26 21.49 24.67
C THR A 737 -28.42 21.36 23.66
N GLY A 738 -28.85 22.44 23.02
CA GLY A 738 -30.01 22.41 22.12
C GLY A 738 -29.70 21.91 20.69
N THR A 739 -28.49 22.12 20.20
CA THR A 739 -28.15 21.88 18.78
C THR A 739 -27.90 20.40 18.49
N PHE A 740 -27.35 19.65 19.43
CA PHE A 740 -27.05 18.21 19.26
C PHE A 740 -28.34 17.38 19.27
N CYS A 741 -29.28 17.69 20.16
CA CYS A 741 -30.58 17.00 20.21
C CYS A 741 -31.47 17.24 18.98
N SER A 742 -31.43 18.43 18.39
CA SER A 742 -32.20 18.73 17.16
C SER A 742 -31.60 18.02 15.93
N PHE A 743 -30.28 17.91 15.85
CA PHE A 743 -29.57 17.21 14.78
C PHE A 743 -29.85 15.69 14.82
N VAL A 744 -29.76 15.06 15.99
CA VAL A 744 -30.06 13.64 16.19
C VAL A 744 -31.54 13.38 15.95
N ARG A 745 -32.45 14.29 16.39
CA ARG A 745 -33.91 14.14 16.23
C ARG A 745 -34.34 14.24 14.77
N ASN A 746 -33.73 15.08 13.96
CA ASN A 746 -34.05 15.20 12.54
C ASN A 746 -33.47 14.09 11.68
N ARG A 747 -32.32 13.52 12.04
CA ARG A 747 -31.75 12.37 11.32
C ARG A 747 -32.33 11.01 11.72
N MET A 748 -32.83 10.87 12.97
CA MET A 748 -33.52 9.66 13.44
C MET A 748 -34.99 9.57 13.03
N LYS A 749 -35.62 10.63 12.54
CA LYS A 749 -37.02 10.57 12.11
C LYS A 749 -37.26 9.65 10.90
N TRP A 750 -36.27 9.44 10.08
CA TRP A 750 -36.44 8.63 8.87
C TRP A 750 -36.50 7.12 9.15
N PRO A 751 -35.64 6.49 9.98
CA PRO A 751 -35.77 5.09 10.36
C PRO A 751 -37.06 4.76 11.14
N LEU A 752 -37.51 5.68 11.98
CA LEU A 752 -38.75 5.47 12.77
C LEU A 752 -40.03 5.59 11.95
N SER A 753 -40.02 6.38 10.87
CA SER A 753 -41.18 6.45 9.95
C SER A 753 -41.30 5.20 9.10
N VAL A 754 -40.17 4.58 8.71
CA VAL A 754 -40.15 3.32 7.97
C VAL A 754 -40.63 2.15 8.86
N THR A 755 -40.20 2.08 10.13
CA THR A 755 -40.67 1.06 11.06
C THR A 755 -42.14 1.20 11.40
N ARG A 756 -42.67 2.45 11.47
CA ARG A 756 -44.12 2.66 11.72
C ARG A 756 -44.99 2.29 10.53
N SER A 757 -44.48 2.43 9.30
CA SER A 757 -45.16 2.02 8.06
C SER A 757 -45.17 0.49 7.86
N VAL A 758 -44.14 -0.21 8.40
CA VAL A 758 -44.05 -1.67 8.34
C VAL A 758 -45.00 -2.37 9.30
N CYS A 759 -45.34 -1.74 10.44
CA CYS A 759 -46.23 -2.34 11.43
C CYS A 759 -47.72 -2.27 11.07
N ASN A 760 -48.15 -1.51 10.07
CA ASN A 760 -49.56 -1.23 9.78
C ASN A 760 -50.10 -1.77 8.44
N ALA A 761 -49.40 -2.67 7.74
CA ALA A 761 -49.89 -3.20 6.45
C ALA A 761 -49.82 -4.71 6.34
N PRO A 762 -50.94 -5.37 6.14
CA PRO A 762 -50.96 -6.82 5.84
C PRO A 762 -50.78 -7.11 4.34
N TRP A 763 -49.98 -8.08 4.04
CA TRP A 763 -49.94 -8.92 2.82
C TRP A 763 -49.36 -8.44 1.49
N TYR A 764 -49.04 -7.17 1.29
CA TYR A 764 -48.31 -6.72 0.07
C TYR A 764 -46.80 -6.51 0.29
N LEU A 765 -46.23 -7.05 1.33
CA LEU A 765 -44.98 -6.67 1.98
C LEU A 765 -43.69 -7.27 1.37
N SER A 766 -43.73 -8.32 0.55
CA SER A 766 -42.49 -8.98 0.12
C SER A 766 -41.67 -8.11 -0.87
N ASN A 767 -42.33 -7.39 -1.76
CA ASN A 767 -41.66 -6.52 -2.74
C ASN A 767 -41.33 -5.14 -2.17
N CYS A 768 -42.17 -4.58 -1.29
CA CYS A 768 -41.88 -3.31 -0.62
C CYS A 768 -40.76 -3.43 0.43
N VAL A 769 -40.70 -4.54 1.17
CA VAL A 769 -39.61 -4.82 2.12
C VAL A 769 -38.27 -5.01 1.38
N ARG A 770 -38.28 -5.69 0.25
CA ARG A 770 -37.08 -5.88 -0.58
C ARG A 770 -36.60 -4.57 -1.18
N SER A 771 -37.51 -3.71 -1.66
CA SER A 771 -37.20 -2.38 -2.17
C SER A 771 -36.72 -1.43 -1.05
N ALA A 772 -37.35 -1.46 0.12
CA ALA A 772 -36.96 -0.66 1.28
C ALA A 772 -35.62 -1.10 1.87
N THR A 773 -35.35 -2.43 1.93
CA THR A 773 -34.04 -2.95 2.36
C THR A 773 -32.95 -2.59 1.35
N GLN A 774 -33.24 -2.66 0.06
CA GLN A 774 -32.30 -2.31 -0.98
C GLN A 774 -32.01 -0.79 -1.01
N ALA A 775 -33.04 0.05 -0.80
CA ALA A 775 -32.88 1.49 -0.63
C ALA A 775 -32.10 1.83 0.66
N PHE A 776 -32.29 1.10 1.73
CA PHE A 776 -31.56 1.25 2.99
C PHE A 776 -30.09 0.83 2.86
N VAL A 777 -29.82 -0.31 2.19
CA VAL A 777 -28.44 -0.76 1.89
C VAL A 777 -27.72 0.21 0.96
N CYS A 778 -28.41 0.75 -0.05
CA CYS A 778 -27.84 1.79 -0.92
C CYS A 778 -27.57 3.08 -0.14
N HIS A 779 -28.47 3.48 0.73
CA HIS A 779 -28.29 4.67 1.59
C HIS A 779 -27.12 4.50 2.57
N LEU A 780 -26.98 3.34 3.21
CA LEU A 780 -25.83 3.03 4.07
C LEU A 780 -24.51 3.04 3.27
N ARG A 781 -24.52 2.49 2.06
CA ARG A 781 -23.33 2.46 1.19
C ARG A 781 -22.94 3.85 0.67
N ASP A 782 -23.93 4.66 0.30
CA ASP A 782 -23.71 5.99 -0.26
C ASP A 782 -23.33 7.03 0.81
N ASN A 783 -23.59 6.73 2.08
CA ASN A 783 -23.24 7.56 3.24
C ASN A 783 -22.35 6.82 4.25
N ALA A 784 -21.53 5.87 3.77
CA ALA A 784 -20.70 5.03 4.62
C ALA A 784 -19.73 5.83 5.52
N GLN A 785 -19.26 7.00 5.07
CA GLN A 785 -18.41 7.89 5.85
C GLN A 785 -19.15 8.56 7.03
N ASP A 786 -20.43 8.90 6.87
CA ASP A 786 -21.25 9.47 7.94
C ASP A 786 -21.62 8.43 8.99
N TYR A 787 -21.74 7.15 8.58
CA TYR A 787 -22.04 6.03 9.48
C TYR A 787 -20.78 5.42 10.12
N ALA A 788 -19.59 5.59 9.56
CA ALA A 788 -18.32 5.17 10.17
C ALA A 788 -18.09 5.90 11.51
N PHE A 789 -18.38 7.19 11.58
CA PHE A 789 -18.33 7.94 12.83
C PHE A 789 -19.36 7.46 13.88
N LEU A 790 -20.56 7.09 13.46
CA LEU A 790 -21.58 6.53 14.34
C LEU A 790 -21.21 5.13 14.81
N TYR A 791 -20.54 4.34 13.99
CA TYR A 791 -20.03 3.02 14.34
C TYR A 791 -18.85 3.12 15.32
N GLU A 792 -17.95 4.07 15.15
CA GLU A 792 -16.88 4.35 16.12
C GLU A 792 -17.46 4.85 17.45
N LEU A 793 -18.45 5.74 17.42
CA LEU A 793 -19.13 6.25 18.62
C LEU A 793 -19.87 5.11 19.35
N LEU A 794 -20.53 4.21 18.64
CA LEU A 794 -21.20 3.03 19.19
C LEU A 794 -20.20 1.99 19.71
N SER A 795 -19.09 1.78 19.03
CA SER A 795 -18.04 0.84 19.46
C SER A 795 -17.30 1.32 20.72
N MET A 796 -17.17 2.63 20.91
CA MET A 796 -16.66 3.21 22.16
C MET A 796 -17.72 3.30 23.27
N SER A 797 -18.99 3.45 22.92
CA SER A 797 -20.07 3.58 23.92
C SER A 797 -20.57 2.23 24.45
N VAL A 798 -20.40 1.13 23.71
CA VAL A 798 -20.81 -0.21 24.19
C VAL A 798 -20.07 -0.64 25.45
N PRO A 799 -18.75 -0.52 25.60
CA PRO A 799 -18.06 -0.79 26.87
C PRO A 799 -18.48 0.14 28.00
N MET A 800 -18.72 1.43 27.71
CA MET A 800 -19.22 2.38 28.72
C MET A 800 -20.67 2.08 29.12
N LEU A 801 -21.51 1.64 28.22
CA LEU A 801 -22.87 1.22 28.51
C LEU A 801 -22.91 -0.04 29.39
N LEU A 802 -22.00 -0.99 29.17
CA LEU A 802 -21.85 -2.18 29.99
C LEU A 802 -21.37 -1.82 31.41
N VAL A 803 -20.38 -0.92 31.53
CA VAL A 803 -19.95 -0.42 32.84
C VAL A 803 -21.04 0.39 33.54
N PHE A 804 -21.81 1.20 32.80
CA PHE A 804 -22.94 1.96 33.35
C PHE A 804 -24.10 1.05 33.77
N GLN A 805 -24.33 -0.04 33.04
CA GLN A 805 -25.27 -1.09 33.42
C GLN A 805 -24.83 -1.79 34.69
N GLU A 806 -23.56 -2.12 34.84
CA GLU A 806 -23.03 -2.78 36.04
C GLU A 806 -23.11 -1.87 37.28
N VAL A 807 -22.81 -0.57 37.12
CA VAL A 807 -22.99 0.45 38.17
C VAL A 807 -24.47 0.67 38.52
N LEU A 808 -25.37 0.70 37.52
CA LEU A 808 -26.82 0.80 37.77
C LEU A 808 -27.38 -0.44 38.48
N VAL A 809 -26.93 -1.64 38.13
CA VAL A 809 -27.31 -2.88 38.82
C VAL A 809 -26.79 -2.88 40.25
N GLN A 810 -25.54 -2.45 40.49
CA GLN A 810 -24.99 -2.29 41.82
C GLN A 810 -25.73 -1.24 42.67
N MET A 811 -26.04 -0.08 42.15
CA MET A 811 -26.83 0.94 42.83
C MET A 811 -28.26 0.49 43.12
N TYR A 812 -28.84 -0.35 42.26
CA TYR A 812 -30.20 -0.87 42.46
C TYR A 812 -30.25 -2.04 43.46
N THR A 813 -29.21 -2.87 43.53
CA THR A 813 -29.10 -3.94 44.54
C THR A 813 -28.85 -3.41 45.94
N GLU A 814 -28.25 -2.24 46.09
CA GLU A 814 -28.05 -1.54 47.38
C GLU A 814 -29.29 -0.76 47.86
N ALA A 815 -30.28 -0.48 46.99
CA ALA A 815 -31.34 0.47 47.28
C ALA A 815 -32.73 -0.16 47.56
N VAL A 816 -32.99 -1.47 47.37
CA VAL A 816 -34.33 -2.07 47.58
C VAL A 816 -34.24 -3.48 48.16
N PRO A 817 -34.85 -3.72 49.34
CA PRO A 817 -35.13 -5.08 49.85
C PRO A 817 -36.41 -5.64 49.24
N GLU A 818 -36.30 -6.81 48.61
CA GLU A 818 -37.30 -7.81 48.25
C GLU A 818 -38.53 -7.36 47.43
N GLY A 819 -38.50 -7.60 46.11
CA GLY A 819 -39.62 -7.64 45.18
C GLY A 819 -39.19 -7.78 43.72
N PRO A 820 -39.95 -8.53 42.84
CA PRO A 820 -39.54 -8.68 41.44
C PRO A 820 -39.61 -7.34 40.71
N SER A 821 -38.45 -6.95 40.18
CA SER A 821 -38.27 -5.68 39.48
C SER A 821 -38.95 -5.68 38.09
N PRO A 822 -39.69 -4.61 37.71
CA PRO A 822 -40.33 -4.49 36.40
C PRO A 822 -39.33 -4.38 35.20
N LEU A 823 -38.05 -4.29 35.46
CA LEU A 823 -36.99 -4.16 34.43
C LEU A 823 -36.31 -5.52 34.09
N GLN A 824 -36.60 -6.56 34.85
CA GLN A 824 -36.02 -7.89 34.66
C GLN A 824 -36.27 -8.50 33.27
N PRO A 825 -37.46 -8.36 32.66
CA PRO A 825 -37.72 -8.84 31.31
C PRO A 825 -36.93 -8.07 30.23
N LEU A 826 -36.66 -6.78 30.47
CA LEU A 826 -35.91 -5.94 29.51
C LEU A 826 -34.43 -6.26 29.58
N LEU A 827 -33.89 -6.52 30.75
CA LEU A 827 -32.51 -6.93 30.97
C LEU A 827 -32.25 -8.33 30.42
N GLN A 828 -33.18 -9.25 30.57
CA GLN A 828 -33.10 -10.60 30.02
C GLN A 828 -33.18 -10.59 28.51
N TRP A 829 -34.03 -9.77 27.91
CA TRP A 829 -34.11 -9.56 26.47
C TRP A 829 -32.83 -8.93 25.91
N LEU A 830 -32.21 -7.97 26.60
CA LEU A 830 -30.93 -7.37 26.23
C LEU A 830 -29.77 -8.37 26.33
N GLN A 831 -29.73 -9.21 27.37
CA GLN A 831 -28.74 -10.28 27.52
C GLN A 831 -28.85 -11.34 26.40
N ASP A 832 -30.06 -11.72 26.04
CA ASP A 832 -30.31 -12.67 24.94
C ASP A 832 -29.91 -12.09 23.58
N GLN A 833 -30.10 -10.80 23.35
CA GLN A 833 -29.71 -10.15 22.08
C GLN A 833 -28.20 -9.90 21.97
N ILE A 834 -27.51 -9.68 23.09
CA ILE A 834 -26.04 -9.45 23.12
C ILE A 834 -25.31 -10.78 23.16
N GLY A 835 -25.80 -11.79 23.88
CA GLY A 835 -25.20 -13.11 24.01
C GLY A 835 -25.15 -13.89 22.69
N HIS A 836 -26.11 -13.73 21.80
CA HIS A 836 -26.14 -14.39 20.47
C HIS A 836 -25.26 -13.73 19.41
N ARG A 837 -24.61 -12.59 19.69
CA ARG A 837 -23.71 -11.90 18.76
C ARG A 837 -22.24 -11.89 19.19
N LEU A 838 -21.91 -12.45 20.36
CA LEU A 838 -20.55 -12.49 20.90
C LEU A 838 -20.00 -13.92 21.07
N ILE A 839 -20.74 -14.94 20.66
CA ILE A 839 -20.28 -16.30 20.43
C ILE A 839 -20.31 -16.54 18.89
#